data_e5112f193519d4a18f2d75a9d522504a
#
_entry.id   e5112f193519d4a18f2d75a9d522504a
#
_cell.length_a   1.000
_cell.length_b   1.000
_cell.length_c   1.000
_cell.angle_alpha   90.00
_cell.angle_beta   90.00
_cell.angle_gamma   90.00
#
_symmetry.space_group_name_H-M   'P 1'
#
loop_
_entity.id
_entity.type
_entity.pdbx_description
1 polymer ?
#
loop_
_entity_poly.entity_id
_entity_poly.type
_entity_poly.pdbx_seq_one_letter_code
_entity_poly.pdbx_strand_id
1 'polypeptide(L)'
;MIRHTMLLLSSVSLLLAGGSAAMSATNEAPSRTPQHWAFVPPMIAKPPSIKNQRWVRNEIDRFVLARLEKEGVEPSPEADRRTLIRRLSLDLIGLPPTPEQVRQFVEDCSPNAYEQLVDSLLASPHFGERWARHWLDLARYADTSGYQIDRPRPFAWLYRDWVIDALNDDLPFDQFTIEQLAGDLLPDATIEQKTAAGFHRLTLMNHEDGTDAEEFRCKAKVDRASTTGTVWLGLTVGCAECHNHKYDPISQREFYQLYAFFNNAQEVDIPAPHADDPARFERAKKAWNGEQSRLKTQLAELTQANDPKSADVKRQLARHRRAQPKNAEAKAESFLERTAPARANIHVRGDFLRKGEEVGTGTPGVLPPLKSRRADADRLDLARWLVAPENPLTARVAVNQVWQHLFGRGLVNTSEDFGTRGEAPSHPELLDWLACEFKSPLSLNVQRSTFNVQPAAPWSRKALIKLIVTSATYRQASRVRPELQSRDPQNLWLARQNRLRLESEIIRDISLAAGGLLNDDIGGPSFRPYLPEDVKKLGAAGAFTWTDTEGPEKYRRGLYIFAQRTVPYPASMTFDQADSSQSCTRRDRSNTPLQALTLLNHGLFVECAQSLGKRLVAMPQATTRARIARAFELCLCRPPTGQELARLEQLHRDQTRLPRSSTEAESLTALSQILLNLDEFMTRE
;
A
#
# COMPACT_ATOMS: atom_id res chain seq x y z
N MET A 1 38.14 48.28 3.67
CA MET A 1 39.55 48.30 3.25
C MET A 1 39.77 47.21 2.25
N ILE A 2 40.06 47.64 1.00
CA ILE A 2 41.10 47.14 0.10
C ILE A 2 40.81 45.75 -0.52
N ARG A 3 40.86 45.47 -1.83
CA ARG A 3 40.97 46.21 -3.10
C ARG A 3 40.59 45.23 -4.22
N HIS A 4 39.93 45.77 -5.22
CA HIS A 4 39.83 45.35 -6.61
C HIS A 4 41.05 44.65 -7.22
N THR A 5 40.80 43.73 -8.15
CA THR A 5 41.56 43.72 -9.40
C THR A 5 40.67 43.19 -10.54
N MET A 6 40.32 44.05 -11.44
CA MET A 6 39.84 43.80 -12.80
C MET A 6 41.01 43.32 -13.66
N LEU A 7 40.77 42.45 -14.62
CA LEU A 7 41.61 42.33 -15.81
C LEU A 7 40.72 42.13 -17.04
N LEU A 8 41.01 43.00 -17.99
CA LEU A 8 40.36 43.24 -19.27
C LEU A 8 40.83 42.28 -20.38
N LEU A 9 39.88 41.96 -21.26
CA LEU A 9 39.88 41.94 -22.73
C LEU A 9 41.03 41.33 -23.53
N SER A 10 40.65 40.49 -24.50
CA SER A 10 40.89 40.81 -25.90
C SER A 10 40.06 39.95 -26.85
N SER A 11 39.28 40.64 -27.66
CA SER A 11 38.54 40.23 -28.83
C SER A 11 39.50 39.92 -29.98
N VAL A 12 39.32 38.72 -30.65
CA VAL A 12 39.88 38.50 -31.99
C VAL A 12 38.73 38.06 -32.89
N SER A 13 38.35 38.97 -33.78
CA SER A 13 37.48 38.66 -34.91
C SER A 13 38.31 38.00 -36.01
N LEU A 14 37.87 36.84 -36.48
CA LEU A 14 38.36 36.27 -37.72
C LEU A 14 37.20 36.00 -38.66
N LEU A 15 37.06 36.83 -39.68
CA LEU A 15 36.29 36.58 -40.88
C LEU A 15 36.96 35.48 -41.69
N LEU A 16 36.20 34.43 -42.07
CA LEU A 16 36.53 33.58 -43.21
C LEU A 16 35.29 33.28 -44.02
N ALA A 17 35.47 33.52 -45.27
CA ALA A 17 34.50 33.48 -46.37
C ALA A 17 34.04 32.06 -46.72
N GLY A 18 32.91 32.04 -47.39
CA GLY A 18 32.08 30.94 -47.83
C GLY A 18 32.77 29.81 -48.57
N GLY A 19 32.14 28.67 -48.42
CA GLY A 19 32.32 27.45 -49.26
C GLY A 19 31.07 26.61 -49.08
N SER A 20 30.13 26.75 -50.03
CA SER A 20 28.92 25.90 -50.15
C SER A 20 29.38 24.53 -50.66
N ALA A 21 29.54 23.57 -49.75
CA ALA A 21 29.66 22.17 -50.11
C ALA A 21 28.31 21.50 -49.83
N ALA A 22 27.59 21.15 -50.92
CA ALA A 22 26.45 20.24 -50.88
C ALA A 22 26.88 18.89 -50.32
N MET A 23 26.61 18.61 -49.04
CA MET A 23 26.74 17.28 -48.50
C MET A 23 25.57 16.44 -48.98
N SER A 24 25.87 15.51 -49.86
CA SER A 24 25.04 14.37 -50.24
C SER A 24 24.62 13.65 -48.96
N ALA A 25 23.33 13.69 -48.63
CA ALA A 25 22.75 12.89 -47.53
C ALA A 25 22.82 11.40 -47.95
N THR A 26 23.83 10.68 -47.45
CA THR A 26 23.80 9.23 -47.44
C THR A 26 22.71 8.82 -46.47
N ASN A 27 21.65 8.17 -46.94
CA ASN A 27 20.64 7.47 -46.20
C ASN A 27 21.35 6.26 -45.47
N GLU A 28 22.11 6.51 -44.43
CA GLU A 28 22.41 5.48 -43.46
C GLU A 28 21.19 5.21 -42.65
N ALA A 29 20.64 4.01 -42.75
CA ALA A 29 19.59 3.52 -41.85
C ALA A 29 20.07 3.75 -40.40
N PRO A 30 19.27 4.34 -39.51
CA PRO A 30 19.71 4.60 -38.15
C PRO A 30 20.18 3.28 -37.54
N SER A 31 21.42 3.23 -37.06
CA SER A 31 21.92 2.14 -36.26
C SER A 31 20.94 1.93 -35.13
N ARG A 32 20.21 0.79 -35.12
CA ARG A 32 19.27 0.45 -34.04
C ARG A 32 20.11 0.31 -32.78
N THR A 33 20.18 1.39 -32.00
CA THR A 33 20.59 1.28 -30.59
C THR A 33 19.73 0.19 -29.98
N PRO A 34 20.30 -0.76 -29.21
CA PRO A 34 19.52 -1.82 -28.57
C PRO A 34 18.39 -1.17 -27.78
N GLN A 35 17.14 -1.54 -28.11
CA GLN A 35 15.97 -1.01 -27.44
C GLN A 35 16.05 -1.43 -25.96
N HIS A 36 15.81 -0.49 -25.03
CA HIS A 36 15.85 -0.77 -23.60
C HIS A 36 14.87 -1.90 -23.23
N TRP A 37 15.31 -2.81 -22.35
CA TRP A 37 14.57 -4.04 -22.00
C TRP A 37 13.09 -3.79 -21.60
N ALA A 38 12.83 -2.68 -20.91
CA ALA A 38 11.49 -2.33 -20.42
C ALA A 38 10.49 -2.05 -21.54
N PHE A 39 10.95 -1.59 -22.71
CA PHE A 39 10.09 -1.25 -23.85
C PHE A 39 9.92 -2.39 -24.86
N VAL A 40 10.56 -3.54 -24.57
CA VAL A 40 10.41 -4.77 -25.37
C VAL A 40 9.38 -5.68 -24.69
N PRO A 41 8.41 -6.25 -25.42
CA PRO A 41 7.45 -7.18 -24.84
C PRO A 41 8.13 -8.33 -24.09
N PRO A 42 7.60 -8.75 -22.93
CA PRO A 42 8.16 -9.88 -22.19
C PRO A 42 8.05 -11.15 -23.01
N MET A 43 9.11 -11.94 -23.00
CA MET A 43 9.18 -13.22 -23.68
C MET A 43 9.09 -14.37 -22.68
N ILE A 44 8.43 -15.45 -23.08
CA ILE A 44 8.37 -16.68 -22.28
C ILE A 44 9.76 -17.29 -22.26
N ALA A 45 10.54 -17.01 -21.21
CA ALA A 45 11.81 -17.63 -21.00
C ALA A 45 11.65 -19.12 -20.63
N LYS A 46 12.39 -19.99 -21.29
CA LYS A 46 12.42 -21.41 -20.88
C LYS A 46 13.14 -21.52 -19.54
N PRO A 47 12.52 -22.16 -18.52
CA PRO A 47 13.21 -22.38 -17.25
C PRO A 47 14.57 -23.04 -17.44
N PRO A 48 15.64 -22.51 -16.83
CA PRO A 48 17.01 -22.98 -17.06
C PRO A 48 17.25 -24.40 -16.54
N SER A 49 18.26 -25.07 -17.11
CA SER A 49 18.76 -26.33 -16.59
C SER A 49 19.54 -26.09 -15.30
N ILE A 50 19.35 -26.94 -14.31
CA ILE A 50 19.95 -26.85 -12.98
C ILE A 50 20.50 -28.21 -12.55
N LYS A 51 21.46 -28.18 -11.62
CA LYS A 51 22.09 -29.40 -11.06
C LYS A 51 21.26 -30.00 -9.94
N ASN A 52 20.84 -29.19 -8.94
CA ASN A 52 20.10 -29.63 -7.76
C ASN A 52 18.58 -29.59 -7.97
N GLN A 53 18.04 -30.56 -8.71
CA GLN A 53 16.60 -30.63 -8.98
C GLN A 53 15.74 -30.95 -7.74
N ARG A 54 16.35 -31.50 -6.66
CA ARG A 54 15.60 -31.86 -5.44
C ARG A 54 15.12 -30.65 -4.64
N TRP A 55 15.79 -29.51 -4.79
CA TRP A 55 15.42 -28.26 -4.11
C TRP A 55 14.17 -27.59 -4.73
N VAL A 56 13.94 -27.83 -6.02
CA VAL A 56 12.89 -27.18 -6.81
C VAL A 56 11.50 -27.69 -6.45
N ARG A 57 10.59 -26.75 -6.18
CA ARG A 57 9.17 -26.99 -5.99
C ARG A 57 8.33 -26.52 -7.18
N ASN A 58 8.70 -25.41 -7.79
CA ASN A 58 8.09 -24.88 -9.01
C ASN A 58 9.11 -24.18 -9.91
N GLU A 59 8.66 -23.57 -11.01
CA GLU A 59 9.55 -23.02 -12.04
C GLU A 59 10.33 -21.78 -11.56
N ILE A 60 9.81 -21.00 -10.60
CA ILE A 60 10.51 -19.86 -9.99
C ILE A 60 11.88 -20.31 -9.46
N ASP A 61 11.90 -21.45 -8.80
CA ASP A 61 13.10 -21.99 -8.17
C ASP A 61 14.19 -22.32 -9.15
N ARG A 62 13.82 -22.68 -10.39
CA ARG A 62 14.82 -22.99 -11.44
C ARG A 62 15.60 -21.75 -11.85
N PHE A 63 14.92 -20.60 -11.97
CA PHE A 63 15.58 -19.32 -12.29
C PHE A 63 16.49 -18.86 -11.15
N VAL A 64 16.02 -18.95 -9.92
CA VAL A 64 16.79 -18.56 -8.74
C VAL A 64 17.97 -19.49 -8.54
N LEU A 65 17.76 -20.80 -8.60
CA LEU A 65 18.81 -21.79 -8.41
C LEU A 65 19.89 -21.71 -9.49
N ALA A 66 19.52 -21.49 -10.75
CA ALA A 66 20.49 -21.30 -11.83
C ALA A 66 21.41 -20.10 -11.56
N ARG A 67 20.89 -19.01 -11.00
CA ARG A 67 21.68 -17.87 -10.56
C ARG A 67 22.61 -18.25 -9.41
N LEU A 68 22.10 -18.93 -8.38
CA LEU A 68 22.88 -19.37 -7.24
C LEU A 68 24.00 -20.33 -7.65
N GLU A 69 23.71 -21.31 -8.52
CA GLU A 69 24.74 -22.24 -9.06
C GLU A 69 25.82 -21.52 -9.85
N LYS A 70 25.46 -20.48 -10.61
CA LYS A 70 26.43 -19.64 -11.34
C LYS A 70 27.36 -18.89 -10.39
N GLU A 71 26.82 -18.42 -9.25
CA GLU A 71 27.59 -17.72 -8.22
C GLU A 71 28.33 -18.67 -7.25
N GLY A 72 28.12 -19.99 -7.38
CA GLY A 72 28.69 -21.00 -6.48
C GLY A 72 28.15 -20.91 -5.07
N VAL A 73 26.85 -20.60 -4.92
CA VAL A 73 26.15 -20.41 -3.64
C VAL A 73 25.02 -21.42 -3.52
N GLU A 74 24.95 -22.10 -2.37
CA GLU A 74 23.82 -22.95 -2.06
C GLU A 74 22.66 -22.12 -1.47
N PRO A 75 21.41 -22.45 -1.76
CA PRO A 75 20.26 -21.81 -1.12
C PRO A 75 20.21 -22.14 0.37
N SER A 76 19.58 -21.27 1.17
CA SER A 76 19.31 -21.56 2.58
C SER A 76 18.32 -22.73 2.73
N PRO A 77 18.38 -23.49 3.84
CA PRO A 77 17.39 -24.52 4.11
C PRO A 77 15.98 -23.92 4.23
N GLU A 78 14.98 -24.77 4.11
CA GLU A 78 13.61 -24.37 4.39
C GLU A 78 13.46 -23.90 5.85
N ALA A 79 12.66 -22.85 6.07
CA ALA A 79 12.34 -22.38 7.41
C ALA A 79 11.48 -23.42 8.17
N ASP A 80 11.52 -23.39 9.49
CA ASP A 80 10.67 -24.27 10.29
C ASP A 80 9.18 -23.93 10.15
N ARG A 81 8.32 -24.86 10.50
CA ARG A 81 6.87 -24.74 10.28
C ARG A 81 6.23 -23.58 11.04
N ARG A 82 6.74 -23.21 12.22
CA ARG A 82 6.23 -22.06 13.01
C ARG A 82 6.55 -20.75 12.32
N THR A 83 7.77 -20.63 11.84
CA THR A 83 8.21 -19.49 11.00
C THR A 83 7.37 -19.38 9.73
N LEU A 84 7.12 -20.50 9.04
CA LEU A 84 6.36 -20.51 7.79
C LEU A 84 4.89 -20.09 8.00
N ILE A 85 4.18 -20.63 8.99
CA ILE A 85 2.79 -20.23 9.22
C ILE A 85 2.69 -18.77 9.65
N ARG A 86 3.60 -18.28 10.52
CA ARG A 86 3.62 -16.87 10.93
C ARG A 86 3.90 -15.96 9.72
N ARG A 87 4.88 -16.30 8.88
CA ARG A 87 5.21 -15.58 7.65
C ARG A 87 4.02 -15.48 6.71
N LEU A 88 3.43 -16.62 6.36
CA LEU A 88 2.27 -16.70 5.47
C LEU A 88 1.09 -15.87 5.99
N SER A 89 0.76 -16.01 7.28
CA SER A 89 -0.37 -15.28 7.87
C SER A 89 -0.15 -13.76 7.81
N LEU A 90 1.05 -13.28 8.14
CA LEU A 90 1.38 -11.86 8.08
C LEU A 90 1.45 -11.32 6.64
N ASP A 91 1.96 -12.10 5.69
CA ASP A 91 2.07 -11.68 4.29
C ASP A 91 0.72 -11.73 3.57
N LEU A 92 -0.13 -12.73 3.83
CA LEU A 92 -1.37 -12.95 3.09
C LEU A 92 -2.59 -12.27 3.71
N ILE A 93 -2.70 -12.24 5.03
CA ILE A 93 -3.86 -11.66 5.73
C ILE A 93 -3.52 -10.54 6.72
N GLY A 94 -2.23 -10.30 6.99
CA GLY A 94 -1.77 -9.24 7.90
C GLY A 94 -2.12 -9.46 9.36
N LEU A 95 -2.49 -10.68 9.74
CA LEU A 95 -2.83 -11.07 11.11
C LEU A 95 -1.96 -12.25 11.55
N PRO A 96 -1.64 -12.38 12.86
CA PRO A 96 -0.91 -13.54 13.35
C PRO A 96 -1.83 -14.77 13.36
N PRO A 97 -1.29 -15.97 13.16
CA PRO A 97 -2.06 -17.18 13.37
C PRO A 97 -2.38 -17.37 14.87
N THR A 98 -3.51 -17.99 15.19
CA THR A 98 -3.79 -18.37 16.57
C THR A 98 -2.85 -19.49 17.01
N PRO A 99 -2.58 -19.64 18.34
CA PRO A 99 -1.78 -20.74 18.83
C PRO A 99 -2.33 -22.13 18.45
N GLU A 100 -3.63 -22.25 18.30
CA GLU A 100 -4.34 -23.45 17.88
C GLU A 100 -4.02 -23.77 16.40
N GLN A 101 -4.08 -22.76 15.50
CA GLN A 101 -3.68 -22.91 14.09
C GLN A 101 -2.21 -23.29 13.95
N VAL A 102 -1.33 -22.67 14.77
CA VAL A 102 0.09 -23.02 14.79
C VAL A 102 0.28 -24.49 15.17
N ARG A 103 -0.38 -24.98 16.23
CA ARG A 103 -0.28 -26.38 16.64
C ARG A 103 -0.78 -27.33 15.55
N GLN A 104 -1.98 -27.08 15.03
CA GLN A 104 -2.57 -27.89 13.96
C GLN A 104 -1.62 -27.99 12.76
N PHE A 105 -1.10 -26.87 12.29
CA PHE A 105 -0.18 -26.86 11.15
C PHE A 105 1.13 -27.58 11.47
N VAL A 106 1.72 -27.38 12.68
CA VAL A 106 2.98 -28.02 13.06
C VAL A 106 2.83 -29.55 13.18
N GLU A 107 1.69 -30.02 13.64
CA GLU A 107 1.39 -31.45 13.86
C GLU A 107 0.89 -32.15 12.60
N ASP A 108 0.38 -31.41 11.62
CA ASP A 108 -0.12 -31.97 10.36
C ASP A 108 1.04 -32.50 9.49
N CYS A 109 1.18 -33.81 9.39
CA CYS A 109 2.21 -34.47 8.59
C CYS A 109 1.77 -34.75 7.15
N SER A 110 0.60 -34.26 6.71
CA SER A 110 0.15 -34.48 5.33
C SER A 110 1.07 -33.77 4.32
N PRO A 111 1.33 -34.41 3.16
CA PRO A 111 2.28 -33.87 2.19
C PRO A 111 1.86 -32.53 1.57
N ASN A 112 0.59 -32.16 1.65
CA ASN A 112 0.00 -30.93 1.13
C ASN A 112 -0.45 -29.95 2.22
N ALA A 113 -0.02 -30.15 3.48
CA ALA A 113 -0.39 -29.29 4.61
C ALA A 113 -0.06 -27.80 4.36
N TYR A 114 1.09 -27.54 3.72
CA TYR A 114 1.51 -26.18 3.41
C TYR A 114 0.62 -25.52 2.34
N GLU A 115 0.33 -26.24 1.27
CA GLU A 115 -0.52 -25.77 0.18
C GLU A 115 -1.97 -25.55 0.66
N GLN A 116 -2.48 -26.40 1.53
CA GLN A 116 -3.80 -26.25 2.18
C GLN A 116 -3.82 -24.99 3.07
N LEU A 117 -2.75 -24.73 3.84
CA LEU A 117 -2.63 -23.50 4.61
C LEU A 117 -2.65 -22.27 3.70
N VAL A 118 -1.89 -22.28 2.60
CA VAL A 118 -1.88 -21.19 1.62
C VAL A 118 -3.29 -20.97 1.06
N ASP A 119 -3.99 -22.02 0.65
CA ASP A 119 -5.35 -21.93 0.10
C ASP A 119 -6.34 -21.36 1.12
N SER A 120 -6.24 -21.77 2.37
CA SER A 120 -7.11 -21.26 3.44
C SER A 120 -6.89 -19.77 3.72
N LEU A 121 -5.64 -19.31 3.66
CA LEU A 121 -5.30 -17.89 3.85
C LEU A 121 -5.73 -17.03 2.65
N LEU A 122 -5.59 -17.53 1.41
CA LEU A 122 -6.06 -16.86 0.20
C LEU A 122 -7.59 -16.77 0.12
N ALA A 123 -8.30 -17.72 0.74
CA ALA A 123 -9.77 -17.73 0.85
C ALA A 123 -10.28 -16.85 2.00
N SER A 124 -9.42 -16.40 2.90
CA SER A 124 -9.80 -15.55 4.03
C SER A 124 -10.28 -14.17 3.54
N PRO A 125 -11.36 -13.60 4.08
CA PRO A 125 -11.80 -12.25 3.74
C PRO A 125 -10.77 -11.17 4.16
N HIS A 126 -9.88 -11.48 5.09
CA HIS A 126 -8.78 -10.59 5.49
C HIS A 126 -7.66 -10.51 4.45
N PHE A 127 -7.65 -11.38 3.44
CA PHE A 127 -6.75 -11.28 2.30
C PHE A 127 -6.95 -9.95 1.56
N GLY A 128 -8.21 -9.61 1.25
CA GLY A 128 -8.55 -8.35 0.60
C GLY A 128 -8.11 -7.13 1.40
N GLU A 129 -8.30 -7.12 2.73
CA GLU A 129 -7.82 -6.02 3.59
C GLU A 129 -6.30 -5.84 3.52
N ARG A 130 -5.56 -6.95 3.61
CA ARG A 130 -4.08 -6.93 3.57
C ARG A 130 -3.57 -6.39 2.25
N TRP A 131 -4.07 -6.92 1.15
CA TRP A 131 -3.59 -6.57 -0.20
C TRP A 131 -4.18 -5.24 -0.71
N ALA A 132 -5.37 -4.85 -0.22
CA ALA A 132 -5.91 -3.51 -0.47
C ALA A 132 -5.00 -2.41 0.09
N ARG A 133 -4.35 -2.60 1.27
CA ARG A 133 -3.46 -1.57 1.79
C ARG A 133 -2.36 -1.20 0.80
N HIS A 134 -1.76 -2.19 0.14
CA HIS A 134 -0.74 -1.95 -0.86
C HIS A 134 -1.27 -1.17 -2.08
N TRP A 135 -2.48 -1.51 -2.53
CA TRP A 135 -3.13 -0.80 -3.63
C TRP A 135 -3.55 0.62 -3.24
N LEU A 136 -4.02 0.82 -2.03
CA LEU A 136 -4.43 2.12 -1.51
C LEU A 136 -3.26 3.11 -1.37
N ASP A 137 -2.03 2.63 -1.18
CA ASP A 137 -0.83 3.45 -1.24
C ASP A 137 -0.56 3.96 -2.67
N LEU A 138 -0.73 3.11 -3.67
CA LEU A 138 -0.64 3.50 -5.07
C LEU A 138 -1.76 4.49 -5.46
N ALA A 139 -2.95 4.28 -4.93
CA ALA A 139 -4.11 5.12 -5.17
C ALA A 139 -4.08 6.46 -4.42
N ARG A 140 -3.15 6.68 -3.49
CA ARG A 140 -3.11 7.88 -2.64
C ARG A 140 -4.35 8.04 -1.77
N TYR A 141 -4.90 6.90 -1.29
CA TYR A 141 -6.14 6.90 -0.53
C TYR A 141 -6.05 7.78 0.72
N ALA A 142 -7.06 8.65 0.89
CA ALA A 142 -7.27 9.43 2.11
C ALA A 142 -8.76 9.73 2.32
N ASP A 143 -9.13 9.93 3.58
CA ASP A 143 -10.47 10.34 3.99
C ASP A 143 -10.64 11.88 3.98
N THR A 144 -9.64 12.61 3.46
CA THR A 144 -9.66 14.08 3.36
C THR A 144 -9.11 14.57 2.02
N SER A 145 -9.41 15.83 1.68
CA SER A 145 -9.07 16.44 0.39
C SER A 145 -7.60 16.88 0.26
N GLY A 146 -6.93 17.18 1.36
CA GLY A 146 -5.58 17.79 1.35
C GLY A 146 -5.62 19.31 1.24
N TYR A 147 -4.45 19.90 0.99
CA TYR A 147 -4.19 21.34 1.07
C TYR A 147 -4.51 21.94 2.44
N GLN A 148 -4.46 23.26 2.59
CA GLN A 148 -4.62 23.93 3.88
C GLN A 148 -6.03 23.75 4.46
N ILE A 149 -7.06 23.80 3.60
CA ILE A 149 -8.46 23.52 3.99
C ILE A 149 -8.76 22.03 3.68
N ASP A 150 -8.27 21.17 4.55
CA ASP A 150 -8.35 19.72 4.41
C ASP A 150 -9.72 19.17 4.82
N ARG A 151 -10.68 19.23 3.90
CA ARG A 151 -12.07 18.81 4.16
C ARG A 151 -12.22 17.30 4.18
N PRO A 152 -13.06 16.74 5.08
CA PRO A 152 -13.41 15.33 5.04
C PRO A 152 -14.10 14.93 3.74
N ARG A 153 -13.80 13.69 3.27
CA ARG A 153 -14.44 12.97 2.18
C ARG A 153 -15.28 11.84 2.80
N PRO A 154 -16.53 12.10 3.16
CA PRO A 154 -17.29 11.24 4.07
C PRO A 154 -17.59 9.84 3.53
N PHE A 155 -17.43 9.63 2.23
CA PHE A 155 -17.73 8.38 1.56
C PHE A 155 -16.53 7.80 0.78
N ALA A 156 -15.30 8.32 1.00
CA ALA A 156 -14.09 7.78 0.37
C ALA A 156 -13.90 6.28 0.66
N TRP A 157 -14.37 5.81 1.83
CA TRP A 157 -14.33 4.41 2.23
C TRP A 157 -15.05 3.45 1.26
N LEU A 158 -16.04 3.91 0.47
CA LEU A 158 -16.68 3.08 -0.55
C LEU A 158 -15.68 2.57 -1.59
N TYR A 159 -14.74 3.42 -2.01
CA TYR A 159 -13.66 3.01 -2.92
C TYR A 159 -12.71 2.01 -2.24
N ARG A 160 -12.32 2.25 -0.98
CA ARG A 160 -11.47 1.30 -0.22
C ARG A 160 -12.14 -0.07 -0.13
N ASP A 161 -13.42 -0.10 0.23
CA ASP A 161 -14.19 -1.32 0.41
C ASP A 161 -14.34 -2.05 -0.94
N TRP A 162 -14.60 -1.32 -2.04
CA TRP A 162 -14.56 -1.90 -3.39
C TRP A 162 -13.22 -2.57 -3.70
N VAL A 163 -12.09 -1.96 -3.34
CA VAL A 163 -10.76 -2.56 -3.54
C VAL A 163 -10.61 -3.86 -2.72
N ILE A 164 -11.09 -3.88 -1.48
CA ILE A 164 -11.07 -5.08 -0.62
C ILE A 164 -11.87 -6.21 -1.25
N ASP A 165 -13.08 -5.92 -1.69
CA ASP A 165 -13.99 -6.90 -2.30
C ASP A 165 -13.43 -7.43 -3.62
N ALA A 166 -12.97 -6.56 -4.51
CA ALA A 166 -12.35 -6.94 -5.78
C ALA A 166 -11.12 -7.86 -5.61
N LEU A 167 -10.35 -7.67 -4.53
CA LEU A 167 -9.21 -8.54 -4.21
C LEU A 167 -9.66 -9.87 -3.59
N ASN A 168 -10.69 -9.85 -2.77
CA ASN A 168 -11.27 -11.08 -2.20
C ASN A 168 -11.90 -11.95 -3.27
N ASP A 169 -12.56 -11.35 -4.25
CA ASP A 169 -13.16 -12.04 -5.40
C ASP A 169 -12.14 -12.45 -6.46
N ASP A 170 -10.85 -12.10 -6.25
CA ASP A 170 -9.78 -12.30 -7.22
C ASP A 170 -10.11 -11.72 -8.60
N LEU A 171 -10.75 -10.52 -8.61
CA LEU A 171 -11.08 -9.84 -9.87
C LEU A 171 -9.82 -9.75 -10.75
N PRO A 172 -9.85 -10.31 -11.98
CA PRO A 172 -8.68 -10.30 -12.86
C PRO A 172 -8.06 -8.92 -12.99
N PHE A 173 -6.74 -8.81 -12.91
CA PHE A 173 -6.05 -7.52 -12.85
C PHE A 173 -6.29 -6.63 -14.06
N ASP A 174 -6.53 -7.19 -15.23
CA ASP A 174 -6.94 -6.46 -16.42
C ASP A 174 -8.31 -5.81 -16.22
N GLN A 175 -9.31 -6.56 -15.75
CA GLN A 175 -10.65 -6.02 -15.46
C GLN A 175 -10.59 -5.02 -14.30
N PHE A 176 -9.85 -5.32 -13.24
CA PHE A 176 -9.60 -4.41 -12.12
C PHE A 176 -9.00 -3.07 -12.59
N THR A 177 -8.06 -3.12 -13.54
CA THR A 177 -7.47 -1.91 -14.16
C THR A 177 -8.49 -1.14 -14.99
N ILE A 178 -9.28 -1.84 -15.82
CA ILE A 178 -10.31 -1.22 -16.65
C ILE A 178 -11.36 -0.51 -15.79
N GLU A 179 -11.84 -1.15 -14.73
CA GLU A 179 -12.87 -0.58 -13.86
C GLU A 179 -12.35 0.67 -13.11
N GLN A 180 -11.10 0.68 -12.68
CA GLN A 180 -10.54 1.84 -11.98
C GLN A 180 -10.24 3.04 -12.87
N LEU A 181 -9.95 2.82 -14.12
CA LEU A 181 -9.69 3.91 -15.06
C LEU A 181 -10.96 4.40 -15.76
N ALA A 182 -11.92 3.50 -16.01
CA ALA A 182 -13.03 3.75 -16.89
C ALA A 182 -14.28 2.91 -16.54
N GLY A 183 -14.49 2.55 -15.28
CA GLY A 183 -15.65 1.77 -14.86
C GLY A 183 -16.98 2.42 -15.18
N ASP A 184 -17.02 3.76 -15.15
CA ASP A 184 -18.18 4.57 -15.52
C ASP A 184 -18.47 4.56 -17.05
N LEU A 185 -17.51 4.15 -17.89
CA LEU A 185 -17.64 4.07 -19.35
C LEU A 185 -17.97 2.66 -19.84
N LEU A 186 -18.11 1.69 -18.95
CA LEU A 186 -18.53 0.34 -19.33
C LEU A 186 -20.00 0.33 -19.76
N PRO A 187 -20.39 -0.53 -20.71
CA PRO A 187 -21.80 -0.73 -21.02
C PRO A 187 -22.58 -1.15 -19.78
N ASP A 188 -23.71 -0.49 -19.53
CA ASP A 188 -24.59 -0.79 -18.37
C ASP A 188 -23.85 -0.82 -17.04
N ALA A 189 -22.85 0.09 -16.87
CA ALA A 189 -21.98 0.14 -15.71
C ALA A 189 -22.74 0.11 -14.39
N THR A 190 -22.38 -0.82 -13.50
CA THR A 190 -22.96 -0.95 -12.16
C THR A 190 -22.48 0.17 -11.23
N ILE A 191 -23.07 0.28 -10.04
CA ILE A 191 -22.63 1.24 -9.02
C ILE A 191 -21.22 0.92 -8.57
N GLU A 192 -20.90 -0.37 -8.40
CA GLU A 192 -19.58 -0.87 -8.00
C GLU A 192 -18.51 -0.48 -9.04
N GLN A 193 -18.78 -0.69 -10.33
CA GLN A 193 -17.88 -0.30 -11.42
C GLN A 193 -17.66 1.23 -11.48
N LYS A 194 -18.70 2.01 -11.25
CA LYS A 194 -18.59 3.46 -11.15
C LYS A 194 -17.83 3.89 -9.90
N THR A 195 -17.96 3.16 -8.78
CA THR A 195 -17.19 3.38 -7.55
C THR A 195 -15.71 3.09 -7.77
N ALA A 196 -15.37 2.07 -8.55
CA ALA A 196 -14.00 1.74 -8.93
C ALA A 196 -13.28 2.92 -9.60
N ALA A 197 -13.98 3.68 -10.47
CA ALA A 197 -13.43 4.87 -11.12
C ALA A 197 -12.98 5.97 -10.12
N GLY A 198 -13.36 5.84 -8.86
CA GLY A 198 -12.90 6.66 -7.74
C GLY A 198 -11.38 6.71 -7.54
N PHE A 199 -10.60 5.77 -8.10
CA PHE A 199 -9.12 5.79 -8.08
C PHE A 199 -8.56 7.16 -8.48
N HIS A 200 -9.04 7.74 -9.56
CA HIS A 200 -8.60 9.04 -10.04
C HIS A 200 -9.30 10.23 -9.37
N ARG A 201 -10.30 9.99 -8.49
CA ARG A 201 -10.87 11.00 -7.63
C ARG A 201 -10.04 11.26 -6.36
N LEU A 202 -9.08 10.37 -6.05
CA LEU A 202 -8.18 10.49 -4.90
C LEU A 202 -7.06 11.53 -5.09
N THR A 203 -7.10 12.36 -6.10
CA THR A 203 -6.24 13.55 -6.25
C THR A 203 -6.49 14.55 -5.12
N LEU A 204 -5.50 15.40 -4.84
CA LEU A 204 -5.66 16.53 -3.93
C LEU A 204 -6.71 17.51 -4.47
N MET A 205 -7.58 18.02 -3.60
CA MET A 205 -8.65 18.97 -3.95
C MET A 205 -8.50 20.25 -3.11
N ASN A 206 -8.32 21.37 -3.77
CA ASN A 206 -8.22 22.66 -3.08
C ASN A 206 -9.61 23.25 -2.80
N HIS A 207 -9.79 23.75 -1.58
CA HIS A 207 -10.99 24.41 -1.09
C HIS A 207 -10.73 25.82 -0.56
N GLU A 208 -9.57 26.39 -0.87
CA GLU A 208 -9.16 27.70 -0.42
C GLU A 208 -9.79 28.79 -1.30
N ASP A 209 -10.31 29.84 -0.67
CA ASP A 209 -10.85 31.01 -1.39
C ASP A 209 -9.69 31.81 -2.04
N GLY A 210 -10.00 32.46 -3.16
CA GLY A 210 -9.04 33.32 -3.87
C GLY A 210 -8.03 32.58 -4.75
N THR A 211 -8.16 31.27 -4.91
CA THR A 211 -7.32 30.45 -5.81
C THR A 211 -7.93 30.33 -7.21
N ASP A 212 -7.10 30.07 -8.22
CA ASP A 212 -7.56 29.80 -9.58
C ASP A 212 -8.06 28.35 -9.71
N ALA A 213 -9.36 28.18 -9.92
CA ALA A 213 -9.97 26.84 -10.08
C ALA A 213 -9.42 26.08 -11.29
N GLU A 214 -9.00 26.77 -12.36
CA GLU A 214 -8.40 26.14 -13.54
C GLU A 214 -7.01 25.60 -13.24
N GLU A 215 -6.22 26.29 -12.42
CA GLU A 215 -4.92 25.81 -11.95
C GLU A 215 -5.05 24.44 -11.28
N PHE A 216 -5.95 24.32 -10.30
CA PHE A 216 -6.14 23.05 -9.57
C PHE A 216 -6.78 21.96 -10.42
N ARG A 217 -7.63 22.33 -11.36
CA ARG A 217 -8.15 21.40 -12.37
C ARG A 217 -7.03 20.85 -13.26
N CYS A 218 -6.07 21.69 -13.64
CA CYS A 218 -4.89 21.27 -14.42
C CYS A 218 -3.98 20.38 -13.57
N LYS A 219 -3.67 20.77 -12.32
CA LYS A 219 -2.86 19.98 -11.38
C LYS A 219 -3.46 18.58 -11.13
N ALA A 220 -4.80 18.47 -10.98
CA ALA A 220 -5.45 17.19 -10.80
C ALA A 220 -5.28 16.26 -12.01
N LYS A 221 -5.28 16.81 -13.25
CA LYS A 221 -5.07 16.01 -14.46
C LYS A 221 -3.59 15.60 -14.63
N VAL A 222 -2.66 16.50 -14.31
CA VAL A 222 -1.24 16.18 -14.27
C VAL A 222 -0.98 15.04 -13.29
N ASP A 223 -1.57 15.09 -12.09
CA ASP A 223 -1.48 14.02 -11.10
C ASP A 223 -2.06 12.70 -11.64
N ARG A 224 -3.23 12.72 -12.30
CA ARG A 224 -3.86 11.52 -12.89
C ARG A 224 -3.00 10.89 -13.98
N ALA A 225 -2.45 11.70 -14.88
CA ALA A 225 -1.56 11.23 -15.94
C ALA A 225 -0.27 10.65 -15.37
N SER A 226 0.36 11.36 -14.43
CA SER A 226 1.59 10.93 -13.75
C SER A 226 1.38 9.65 -12.97
N THR A 227 0.29 9.57 -12.19
CA THR A 227 -0.07 8.38 -11.42
C THR A 227 -0.33 7.18 -12.33
N THR A 228 -1.02 7.36 -13.48
CA THR A 228 -1.22 6.28 -14.46
C THR A 228 0.13 5.74 -14.95
N GLY A 229 1.08 6.62 -15.28
CA GLY A 229 2.43 6.21 -15.67
C GLY A 229 3.16 5.44 -14.56
N THR A 230 3.13 5.93 -13.35
CA THR A 230 3.82 5.31 -12.21
C THR A 230 3.22 3.95 -11.83
N VAL A 231 1.88 3.87 -11.71
CA VAL A 231 1.21 2.69 -11.15
C VAL A 231 1.18 1.52 -12.12
N TRP A 232 0.91 1.76 -13.41
CA TRP A 232 0.76 0.69 -14.40
C TRP A 232 1.97 0.51 -15.31
N LEU A 233 2.70 1.59 -15.60
CA LEU A 233 3.86 1.52 -16.49
C LEU A 233 5.20 1.50 -15.75
N GLY A 234 5.22 1.87 -14.45
CA GLY A 234 6.46 2.05 -13.73
C GLY A 234 7.37 3.09 -14.41
N LEU A 235 6.80 4.18 -14.90
CA LEU A 235 7.52 5.25 -15.59
C LEU A 235 7.27 6.60 -14.95
N THR A 236 8.33 7.40 -14.87
CA THR A 236 8.30 8.77 -14.31
C THR A 236 7.79 9.79 -15.33
N VAL A 237 6.64 9.49 -15.98
CA VAL A 237 6.10 10.32 -17.09
C VAL A 237 5.84 11.77 -16.69
N GLY A 238 5.59 12.05 -15.41
CA GLY A 238 5.40 13.41 -14.88
C GLY A 238 6.58 14.34 -15.11
N CYS A 239 7.81 13.82 -15.29
CA CYS A 239 8.98 14.61 -15.68
C CYS A 239 8.79 15.30 -17.04
N ALA A 240 7.90 14.77 -17.88
CA ALA A 240 7.61 15.33 -19.20
C ALA A 240 6.55 16.46 -19.19
N GLU A 241 6.04 16.87 -18.03
CA GLU A 241 5.12 18.00 -17.90
C GLU A 241 5.71 19.32 -18.41
N CYS A 242 6.98 19.61 -18.06
CA CYS A 242 7.60 20.91 -18.35
C CYS A 242 8.51 20.91 -19.61
N HIS A 243 9.05 19.75 -19.98
CA HIS A 243 9.98 19.54 -21.08
C HIS A 243 9.97 18.07 -21.51
N ASN A 244 10.58 17.71 -22.62
CA ASN A 244 10.75 16.30 -22.96
C ASN A 244 11.46 15.56 -21.84
N HIS A 245 11.04 14.32 -21.55
CA HIS A 245 11.67 13.52 -20.50
C HIS A 245 13.19 13.44 -20.75
N LYS A 246 13.98 13.65 -19.70
CA LYS A 246 15.43 13.81 -19.84
C LYS A 246 16.13 12.54 -20.32
N TYR A 247 15.60 11.38 -19.95
CA TYR A 247 16.26 10.08 -20.14
C TYR A 247 15.44 9.12 -20.99
N ASP A 248 14.14 9.03 -20.71
CA ASP A 248 13.26 8.15 -21.47
C ASP A 248 12.76 8.83 -22.74
N PRO A 249 12.49 8.07 -23.81
CA PRO A 249 12.03 8.62 -25.07
C PRO A 249 10.53 8.99 -24.99
N ILE A 250 10.19 9.91 -24.10
CA ILE A 250 8.85 10.44 -23.87
C ILE A 250 8.92 11.95 -24.04
N SER A 251 8.22 12.47 -25.03
CA SER A 251 8.15 13.90 -25.29
C SER A 251 7.12 14.59 -24.38
N GLN A 252 7.27 15.91 -24.19
CA GLN A 252 6.25 16.73 -23.55
C GLN A 252 4.89 16.60 -24.24
N ARG A 253 4.88 16.53 -25.59
CA ARG A 253 3.67 16.32 -26.36
C ARG A 253 2.95 15.04 -25.95
N GLU A 254 3.66 13.93 -25.84
CA GLU A 254 3.08 12.63 -25.46
C GLU A 254 2.56 12.64 -24.02
N PHE A 255 3.20 13.37 -23.11
CA PHE A 255 2.67 13.58 -21.76
C PHE A 255 1.30 14.28 -21.81
N TYR A 256 1.16 15.37 -22.63
CA TYR A 256 -0.12 16.04 -22.75
C TYR A 256 -1.14 15.27 -23.57
N GLN A 257 -0.74 14.35 -24.40
CA GLN A 257 -1.64 13.38 -25.04
C GLN A 257 -2.18 12.38 -23.99
N LEU A 258 -1.37 11.94 -23.03
CA LEU A 258 -1.83 11.13 -21.90
C LEU A 258 -2.75 11.93 -20.95
N TYR A 259 -2.38 13.17 -20.63
CA TYR A 259 -3.20 14.13 -19.89
C TYR A 259 -4.57 14.34 -20.52
N ALA A 260 -4.67 14.35 -21.86
CA ALA A 260 -5.91 14.61 -22.60
C ALA A 260 -7.02 13.59 -22.29
N PHE A 261 -6.71 12.34 -21.95
CA PHE A 261 -7.70 11.36 -21.54
C PHE A 261 -8.49 11.79 -20.30
N PHE A 262 -7.88 12.58 -19.42
CA PHE A 262 -8.52 13.06 -18.19
C PHE A 262 -9.19 14.42 -18.35
N ASN A 263 -9.01 15.09 -19.49
CA ASN A 263 -9.58 16.41 -19.74
C ASN A 263 -11.09 16.36 -19.97
N ASN A 264 -11.60 15.22 -20.40
CA ASN A 264 -13.02 14.99 -20.69
C ASN A 264 -13.80 14.47 -19.45
N ALA A 265 -13.11 13.98 -18.42
CA ALA A 265 -13.71 13.45 -17.23
C ALA A 265 -14.19 14.58 -16.30
N GLN A 266 -15.49 14.64 -16.08
CA GLN A 266 -16.11 15.53 -15.10
C GLN A 266 -16.28 14.78 -13.78
N GLU A 267 -15.82 15.35 -12.68
CA GLU A 267 -16.00 14.81 -11.34
C GLU A 267 -17.46 14.89 -10.90
N VAL A 268 -18.02 13.78 -10.45
CA VAL A 268 -19.39 13.67 -9.93
C VAL A 268 -19.43 12.76 -8.72
N ASP A 269 -20.42 13.00 -7.86
CA ASP A 269 -20.77 12.11 -6.76
C ASP A 269 -22.11 11.44 -7.12
N ILE A 270 -22.10 10.12 -7.22
CA ILE A 270 -23.27 9.32 -7.59
C ILE A 270 -23.92 8.70 -6.38
N PRO A 271 -25.25 8.55 -6.31
CA PRO A 271 -25.90 7.78 -5.26
C PRO A 271 -25.37 6.34 -5.25
N ALA A 272 -24.94 5.90 -4.07
CA ALA A 272 -24.45 4.55 -3.82
C ALA A 272 -25.02 4.05 -2.49
N PRO A 273 -26.32 3.78 -2.41
CA PRO A 273 -26.98 3.38 -1.17
C PRO A 273 -26.39 2.07 -0.67
N HIS A 274 -26.06 2.03 0.62
CA HIS A 274 -25.50 0.87 1.28
C HIS A 274 -26.54 0.26 2.23
N ALA A 275 -26.59 -1.07 2.32
CA ALA A 275 -27.56 -1.78 3.15
C ALA A 275 -27.54 -1.35 4.63
N ASP A 276 -26.37 -0.94 5.14
CA ASP A 276 -26.19 -0.49 6.52
C ASP A 276 -26.50 1.00 6.77
N ASP A 277 -26.81 1.78 5.74
CA ASP A 277 -27.06 3.23 5.90
C ASP A 277 -28.13 3.55 6.96
N PRO A 278 -29.28 2.84 7.02
CA PRO A 278 -30.27 3.06 8.08
C PRO A 278 -29.73 2.74 9.48
N ALA A 279 -29.01 1.62 9.63
CA ALA A 279 -28.44 1.22 10.92
C ALA A 279 -27.34 2.17 11.38
N ARG A 280 -26.51 2.67 10.46
CA ARG A 280 -25.49 3.70 10.73
C ARG A 280 -26.14 5.01 11.17
N PHE A 281 -27.18 5.45 10.48
CA PHE A 281 -27.92 6.65 10.87
C PHE A 281 -28.50 6.52 12.28
N GLU A 282 -29.15 5.40 12.61
CA GLU A 282 -29.69 5.18 13.93
C GLU A 282 -28.62 5.10 15.03
N ARG A 283 -27.46 4.46 14.76
CA ARG A 283 -26.30 4.47 15.69
C ARG A 283 -25.77 5.89 15.91
N ALA A 284 -25.54 6.63 14.82
CA ALA A 284 -25.08 8.02 14.90
C ALA A 284 -26.06 8.92 15.65
N LYS A 285 -27.35 8.76 15.42
CA LYS A 285 -28.42 9.48 16.09
C LYS A 285 -28.50 9.14 17.58
N LYS A 286 -28.32 7.86 17.95
CA LYS A 286 -28.29 7.42 19.35
C LYS A 286 -27.08 8.02 20.08
N ALA A 287 -25.89 7.98 19.47
CA ALA A 287 -24.69 8.58 20.03
C ALA A 287 -24.82 10.09 20.18
N TRP A 288 -25.38 10.77 19.17
CA TRP A 288 -25.62 12.20 19.19
C TRP A 288 -26.61 12.58 20.31
N ASN A 289 -27.71 11.83 20.48
CA ASN A 289 -28.68 12.02 21.55
C ASN A 289 -28.02 11.83 22.92
N GLY A 290 -27.19 10.82 23.11
CA GLY A 290 -26.44 10.56 24.33
C GLY A 290 -25.54 11.73 24.72
N GLU A 291 -24.72 12.22 23.79
CA GLU A 291 -23.84 13.37 24.01
C GLU A 291 -24.64 14.67 24.27
N GLN A 292 -25.73 14.87 23.55
CA GLN A 292 -26.61 15.99 23.80
C GLN A 292 -27.16 15.99 25.24
N SER A 293 -27.56 14.81 25.73
CA SER A 293 -28.07 14.64 27.10
C SER A 293 -26.95 14.91 28.11
N ARG A 294 -25.74 14.35 27.90
CA ARG A 294 -24.57 14.59 28.74
C ARG A 294 -24.23 16.08 28.87
N LEU A 295 -24.16 16.79 27.73
CA LEU A 295 -23.84 18.22 27.69
C LEU A 295 -24.95 19.07 28.38
N LYS A 296 -26.22 18.68 28.26
CA LYS A 296 -27.33 19.36 28.94
C LYS A 296 -27.24 19.20 30.46
N THR A 297 -26.96 17.96 30.94
CA THR A 297 -26.81 17.69 32.38
C THR A 297 -25.62 18.47 32.94
N GLN A 298 -24.47 18.39 32.29
CA GLN A 298 -23.27 19.12 32.69
C GLN A 298 -23.49 20.65 32.70
N LEU A 299 -24.23 21.19 31.72
CA LEU A 299 -24.55 22.61 31.69
C LEU A 299 -25.46 23.00 32.87
N ALA A 300 -26.43 22.17 33.21
CA ALA A 300 -27.32 22.41 34.34
C ALA A 300 -26.56 22.43 35.69
N GLU A 301 -25.67 21.42 35.90
CA GLU A 301 -24.84 21.34 37.11
C GLU A 301 -23.92 22.54 37.26
N LEU A 302 -23.19 22.92 36.19
CA LEU A 302 -22.28 24.09 36.22
C LEU A 302 -23.02 25.42 36.36
N THR A 303 -24.25 25.51 35.81
CA THR A 303 -25.07 26.70 35.97
C THR A 303 -25.58 26.84 37.41
N GLN A 304 -25.99 25.72 38.03
CA GLN A 304 -26.43 25.71 39.43
C GLN A 304 -25.25 26.02 40.38
N ALA A 305 -24.03 25.58 40.06
CA ALA A 305 -22.81 25.87 40.80
C ALA A 305 -22.25 27.27 40.56
N ASN A 306 -22.84 28.05 39.64
CA ASN A 306 -22.33 29.36 39.21
C ASN A 306 -20.90 29.31 38.65
N ASP A 307 -20.49 28.15 38.05
CA ASP A 307 -19.15 27.92 37.52
C ASP A 307 -19.00 28.63 36.15
N PRO A 308 -17.94 29.44 35.94
CA PRO A 308 -17.68 30.12 34.65
C PRO A 308 -17.51 29.18 33.47
N LYS A 309 -17.17 27.88 33.69
CA LYS A 309 -17.10 26.83 32.65
C LYS A 309 -18.50 26.57 32.00
N SER A 310 -19.60 27.01 32.61
CA SER A 310 -20.94 26.90 32.01
C SER A 310 -21.03 27.55 30.64
N ALA A 311 -20.31 28.66 30.42
CA ALA A 311 -20.27 29.36 29.12
C ALA A 311 -19.59 28.49 28.03
N ASP A 312 -18.55 27.71 28.38
CA ASP A 312 -17.87 26.81 27.45
C ASP A 312 -18.76 25.62 27.06
N VAL A 313 -19.40 25.00 28.03
CA VAL A 313 -20.33 23.87 27.79
C VAL A 313 -21.54 24.34 26.96
N LYS A 314 -22.01 25.57 27.19
CA LYS A 314 -23.07 26.16 26.36
C LYS A 314 -22.65 26.32 24.90
N ARG A 315 -21.38 26.72 24.64
CA ARG A 315 -20.80 26.77 23.29
C ARG A 315 -20.69 25.39 22.69
N GLN A 316 -20.21 24.40 23.44
CA GLN A 316 -20.12 23.01 23.00
C GLN A 316 -21.51 22.46 22.63
N LEU A 317 -22.52 22.67 23.45
CA LEU A 317 -23.92 22.24 23.18
C LEU A 317 -24.47 22.90 21.91
N ALA A 318 -24.16 24.16 21.68
CA ALA A 318 -24.60 24.86 20.47
C ALA A 318 -23.91 24.29 19.19
N ARG A 319 -22.62 23.97 19.26
CA ARG A 319 -21.89 23.27 18.15
C ARG A 319 -22.47 21.87 17.93
N HIS A 320 -22.68 21.13 19.00
CA HIS A 320 -23.22 19.78 18.94
C HIS A 320 -24.59 19.74 18.28
N ARG A 321 -25.49 20.70 18.61
CA ARG A 321 -26.81 20.82 17.96
C ARG A 321 -26.72 21.03 16.45
N ARG A 322 -25.71 21.78 15.97
CA ARG A 322 -25.50 22.01 14.53
C ARG A 322 -24.97 20.77 13.82
N ALA A 323 -24.31 19.87 14.54
CA ALA A 323 -23.76 18.62 14.05
C ALA A 323 -24.75 17.45 14.11
N GLN A 324 -26.06 17.70 14.08
CA GLN A 324 -27.09 16.65 14.10
C GLN A 324 -26.89 15.72 12.89
N PRO A 325 -26.82 14.39 13.09
CA PRO A 325 -26.74 13.43 12.01
C PRO A 325 -27.90 13.59 11.02
N LYS A 326 -27.56 13.57 9.73
CA LYS A 326 -28.55 13.58 8.65
C LYS A 326 -28.63 12.17 8.09
N ASN A 327 -29.85 11.74 7.74
CA ASN A 327 -30.01 10.52 6.95
C ASN A 327 -29.56 10.85 5.51
N ALA A 328 -28.28 10.67 5.24
CA ALA A 328 -27.71 10.91 3.95
C ALA A 328 -27.41 9.55 3.30
N GLU A 329 -27.96 9.30 2.12
CA GLU A 329 -27.51 8.19 1.28
C GLU A 329 -26.03 8.35 0.98
N ALA A 330 -25.31 7.23 1.05
CA ALA A 330 -23.90 7.22 0.67
C ALA A 330 -23.75 7.60 -0.81
N LYS A 331 -22.66 8.29 -1.13
CA LYS A 331 -22.35 8.74 -2.48
C LYS A 331 -20.95 8.31 -2.87
N ALA A 332 -20.82 7.55 -3.94
CA ALA A 332 -19.53 7.20 -4.47
C ALA A 332 -18.97 8.35 -5.33
N GLU A 333 -17.69 8.64 -5.13
CA GLU A 333 -16.97 9.59 -5.95
C GLU A 333 -16.60 8.94 -7.28
N SER A 334 -17.08 9.48 -8.39
CA SER A 334 -16.95 8.90 -9.73
C SER A 334 -16.70 9.97 -10.79
N PHE A 335 -16.80 9.59 -12.05
CA PHE A 335 -16.73 10.47 -13.20
C PHE A 335 -17.97 10.38 -14.07
N LEU A 336 -18.19 11.44 -14.84
CA LEU A 336 -19.07 11.50 -15.98
C LEU A 336 -18.27 12.00 -17.17
N GLU A 337 -18.30 11.29 -18.29
CA GLU A 337 -17.64 11.72 -19.51
C GLU A 337 -18.46 12.82 -20.20
N ARG A 338 -17.78 13.90 -20.60
CA ARG A 338 -18.42 14.98 -21.36
C ARG A 338 -18.76 14.50 -22.78
N THR A 339 -19.91 14.94 -23.30
CA THR A 339 -20.36 14.59 -24.67
C THR A 339 -19.51 15.24 -25.76
N ALA A 340 -19.01 16.45 -25.50
CA ALA A 340 -18.12 17.16 -26.45
C ALA A 340 -16.66 16.98 -25.97
N PRO A 341 -15.75 16.46 -26.82
CA PRO A 341 -14.35 16.28 -26.46
C PRO A 341 -13.71 17.60 -26.04
N ALA A 342 -13.16 17.65 -24.83
CA ALA A 342 -12.38 18.79 -24.37
C ALA A 342 -10.92 18.59 -24.81
N ARG A 343 -10.48 19.38 -25.81
CA ARG A 343 -9.11 19.38 -26.28
C ARG A 343 -8.14 19.83 -25.18
N ALA A 344 -6.95 19.25 -25.17
CA ALA A 344 -5.88 19.64 -24.27
C ALA A 344 -4.84 20.51 -25.02
N ASN A 345 -4.19 21.40 -24.29
CA ASN A 345 -3.05 22.14 -24.81
C ASN A 345 -1.79 21.73 -24.06
N ILE A 346 -0.65 21.77 -24.74
CA ILE A 346 0.66 21.70 -24.08
C ILE A 346 0.81 22.95 -23.25
N HIS A 347 1.10 22.80 -21.94
CA HIS A 347 1.43 23.94 -21.09
C HIS A 347 2.93 24.22 -21.24
N VAL A 348 3.27 25.38 -21.78
CA VAL A 348 4.67 25.77 -22.01
C VAL A 348 5.41 25.84 -20.66
N ARG A 349 6.40 24.97 -20.45
CA ARG A 349 7.12 24.80 -19.20
C ARG A 349 6.22 24.43 -17.99
N GLY A 350 5.13 23.71 -18.23
CA GLY A 350 4.18 23.34 -17.18
C GLY A 350 3.24 24.46 -16.73
N ASP A 351 3.33 25.66 -17.31
CA ASP A 351 2.52 26.82 -16.93
C ASP A 351 1.13 26.75 -17.62
N PHE A 352 0.07 26.48 -16.83
CA PHE A 352 -1.30 26.33 -17.34
C PHE A 352 -1.86 27.60 -17.99
N LEU A 353 -1.31 28.79 -17.69
CA LEU A 353 -1.68 30.05 -18.33
C LEU A 353 -1.05 30.19 -19.73
N ARG A 354 0.04 29.48 -19.99
CA ARG A 354 0.78 29.56 -21.26
C ARG A 354 0.46 28.36 -22.15
N LYS A 355 -0.71 28.43 -22.78
CA LYS A 355 -1.21 27.38 -23.69
C LYS A 355 -0.43 27.37 -24.99
N GLY A 356 0.24 26.27 -25.30
CA GLY A 356 0.91 25.99 -26.54
C GLY A 356 0.01 25.23 -27.52
N GLU A 357 0.60 24.33 -28.28
CA GLU A 357 -0.09 23.50 -29.29
C GLU A 357 -1.24 22.68 -28.66
N GLU A 358 -2.34 22.57 -29.38
CA GLU A 358 -3.47 21.71 -29.04
C GLU A 358 -3.14 20.25 -29.38
N VAL A 359 -3.46 19.33 -28.48
CA VAL A 359 -3.23 17.90 -28.65
C VAL A 359 -4.50 17.10 -28.34
N GLY A 360 -4.69 16.01 -29.08
CA GLY A 360 -5.68 14.98 -28.76
C GLY A 360 -5.13 13.93 -27.82
N THR A 361 -5.93 12.89 -27.53
CA THR A 361 -5.51 11.73 -26.74
C THR A 361 -4.46 10.89 -27.47
N GLY A 362 -3.52 10.31 -26.74
CA GLY A 362 -2.46 9.45 -27.29
C GLY A 362 -1.59 8.86 -26.18
N THR A 363 -0.69 7.99 -26.57
CA THR A 363 0.22 7.25 -25.68
C THR A 363 1.67 7.41 -26.15
N PRO A 364 2.67 7.22 -25.27
CA PRO A 364 4.08 7.33 -25.64
C PRO A 364 4.45 6.44 -26.83
N GLY A 365 5.08 7.01 -27.85
CA GLY A 365 5.43 6.32 -29.10
C GLY A 365 6.48 5.21 -28.94
N VAL A 366 7.20 5.18 -27.83
CA VAL A 366 8.12 4.09 -27.49
C VAL A 366 7.38 2.80 -27.10
N LEU A 367 6.11 2.91 -26.74
CA LEU A 367 5.22 1.79 -26.40
C LEU A 367 4.33 1.41 -27.58
N PRO A 368 3.69 0.24 -27.57
CA PRO A 368 2.78 -0.16 -28.65
C PRO A 368 1.68 0.88 -28.92
N PRO A 369 1.28 1.07 -30.18
CA PRO A 369 0.31 2.09 -30.55
C PRO A 369 -1.06 1.82 -29.93
N LEU A 370 -1.73 2.90 -29.51
CA LEU A 370 -3.11 2.85 -29.01
C LEU A 370 -4.06 2.43 -30.13
N LYS A 371 -4.89 1.42 -29.89
CA LYS A 371 -5.99 1.00 -30.75
C LYS A 371 -7.29 1.60 -30.19
N SER A 372 -7.75 2.69 -30.81
CA SER A 372 -8.97 3.35 -30.37
C SER A 372 -10.22 2.72 -31.00
N ARG A 373 -11.31 2.68 -30.22
CA ARG A 373 -12.65 2.27 -30.67
C ARG A 373 -13.39 3.35 -31.47
N ARG A 374 -12.94 4.61 -31.35
CA ARG A 374 -13.55 5.82 -31.88
C ARG A 374 -12.48 6.72 -32.51
N ALA A 375 -12.92 7.76 -33.22
CA ALA A 375 -12.02 8.77 -33.76
C ALA A 375 -11.23 9.49 -32.64
N ASP A 376 -11.92 9.83 -31.55
CA ASP A 376 -11.32 10.37 -30.33
C ASP A 376 -11.33 9.28 -29.24
N ALA A 377 -10.15 8.84 -28.83
CA ALA A 377 -9.98 7.82 -27.80
C ALA A 377 -10.39 8.37 -26.42
N ASP A 378 -10.97 7.52 -25.60
CA ASP A 378 -11.41 7.83 -24.24
C ASP A 378 -10.63 7.05 -23.18
N ARG A 379 -10.97 7.24 -21.87
CA ARG A 379 -10.33 6.53 -20.75
C ARG A 379 -10.46 5.01 -20.85
N LEU A 380 -11.52 4.49 -21.47
CA LEU A 380 -11.68 3.05 -21.67
C LEU A 380 -10.71 2.50 -22.72
N ASP A 381 -10.37 3.30 -23.75
CA ASP A 381 -9.34 2.95 -24.71
C ASP A 381 -7.95 2.94 -24.04
N LEU A 382 -7.65 3.93 -23.20
CA LEU A 382 -6.43 3.96 -22.38
C LEU A 382 -6.33 2.75 -21.46
N ALA A 383 -7.41 2.42 -20.74
CA ALA A 383 -7.43 1.28 -19.81
C ALA A 383 -7.16 -0.05 -20.54
N ARG A 384 -7.80 -0.26 -21.68
CA ARG A 384 -7.57 -1.44 -22.51
C ARG A 384 -6.18 -1.50 -23.11
N TRP A 385 -5.60 -0.35 -23.46
CA TRP A 385 -4.24 -0.28 -23.96
C TRP A 385 -3.22 -0.67 -22.87
N LEU A 386 -3.44 -0.24 -21.63
CA LEU A 386 -2.56 -0.62 -20.51
C LEU A 386 -2.48 -2.13 -20.31
N VAL A 387 -3.61 -2.83 -20.45
CA VAL A 387 -3.68 -4.29 -20.23
C VAL A 387 -3.61 -5.09 -21.54
N ALA A 388 -3.34 -4.42 -22.65
CA ALA A 388 -3.20 -5.10 -23.94
C ALA A 388 -2.05 -6.14 -23.89
N PRO A 389 -2.19 -7.28 -24.60
CA PRO A 389 -1.16 -8.32 -24.63
C PRO A 389 0.21 -7.83 -25.07
N GLU A 390 0.23 -6.81 -25.94
CA GLU A 390 1.42 -6.21 -26.49
C GLU A 390 2.11 -5.22 -25.53
N ASN A 391 1.41 -4.75 -24.48
CA ASN A 391 2.01 -3.81 -23.51
C ASN A 391 3.15 -4.49 -22.75
N PRO A 392 4.39 -3.93 -22.82
CA PRO A 392 5.57 -4.58 -22.22
C PRO A 392 5.66 -4.39 -20.73
N LEU A 393 4.97 -3.41 -20.14
CA LEU A 393 5.23 -2.93 -18.78
C LEU A 393 4.22 -3.40 -17.75
N THR A 394 2.93 -3.27 -18.02
CA THR A 394 1.87 -3.44 -16.99
C THR A 394 1.97 -4.76 -16.21
N ALA A 395 2.17 -5.88 -16.90
CA ALA A 395 2.31 -7.17 -16.23
C ALA A 395 3.61 -7.27 -15.41
N ARG A 396 4.73 -6.75 -15.93
CA ARG A 396 6.01 -6.72 -15.22
C ARG A 396 5.92 -5.88 -13.94
N VAL A 397 5.29 -4.70 -14.04
CA VAL A 397 5.11 -3.79 -12.89
C VAL A 397 4.23 -4.45 -11.83
N ALA A 398 3.10 -5.04 -12.21
CA ALA A 398 2.21 -5.75 -11.28
C ALA A 398 2.90 -6.93 -10.58
N VAL A 399 3.62 -7.76 -11.34
CA VAL A 399 4.41 -8.87 -10.79
C VAL A 399 5.51 -8.36 -9.85
N ASN A 400 6.21 -7.31 -10.24
CA ASN A 400 7.26 -6.72 -9.41
C ASN A 400 6.73 -6.15 -8.09
N GLN A 401 5.55 -5.53 -8.09
CA GLN A 401 4.87 -5.05 -6.89
C GLN A 401 4.53 -6.21 -5.95
N VAL A 402 3.93 -7.30 -6.45
CA VAL A 402 3.64 -8.50 -5.65
C VAL A 402 4.92 -9.10 -5.08
N TRP A 403 5.95 -9.25 -5.91
CA TRP A 403 7.26 -9.76 -5.48
C TRP A 403 7.88 -8.91 -4.37
N GLN A 404 7.85 -7.59 -4.52
CA GLN A 404 8.38 -6.63 -3.55
C GLN A 404 7.72 -6.76 -2.17
N HIS A 405 6.41 -6.96 -2.11
CA HIS A 405 5.70 -7.13 -0.84
C HIS A 405 6.08 -8.44 -0.15
N LEU A 406 6.33 -9.50 -0.90
CA LEU A 406 6.68 -10.82 -0.36
C LEU A 406 8.18 -10.96 -0.01
N PHE A 407 9.07 -10.26 -0.73
CA PHE A 407 10.52 -10.34 -0.52
C PHE A 407 11.14 -9.06 0.05
N GLY A 408 10.38 -7.98 0.15
CA GLY A 408 10.85 -6.67 0.67
C GLY A 408 11.62 -5.83 -0.36
N ARG A 409 12.00 -6.43 -1.49
CA ARG A 409 12.64 -5.79 -2.63
C ARG A 409 12.05 -6.38 -3.91
N GLY A 410 11.75 -5.54 -4.89
CA GLY A 410 11.33 -5.98 -6.21
C GLY A 410 12.46 -6.67 -6.99
N LEU A 411 12.12 -7.44 -7.99
CA LEU A 411 13.09 -7.89 -9.00
C LEU A 411 13.74 -6.68 -9.69
N VAL A 412 12.94 -5.63 -9.94
CA VAL A 412 13.38 -4.26 -10.22
C VAL A 412 13.18 -3.44 -8.94
N ASN A 413 14.26 -2.93 -8.37
CA ASN A 413 14.19 -2.24 -7.08
C ASN A 413 13.59 -0.82 -7.18
N THR A 414 13.74 -0.15 -8.32
CA THR A 414 13.12 1.13 -8.63
C THR A 414 11.70 0.90 -9.14
N SER A 415 10.78 0.59 -8.23
CA SER A 415 9.41 0.17 -8.57
C SER A 415 8.61 1.23 -9.32
N GLU A 416 8.95 2.48 -9.17
CA GLU A 416 8.41 3.65 -9.85
C GLU A 416 9.08 3.99 -11.17
N ASP A 417 10.26 3.38 -11.46
CA ASP A 417 11.08 3.69 -12.64
C ASP A 417 11.71 2.42 -13.24
N PHE A 418 11.05 1.89 -14.26
CA PHE A 418 11.52 0.83 -15.14
C PHE A 418 12.23 1.39 -16.38
N GLY A 419 12.26 2.72 -16.53
CA GLY A 419 12.89 3.42 -17.62
C GLY A 419 14.41 3.34 -17.58
N THR A 420 15.04 4.16 -18.40
CA THR A 420 16.51 4.13 -18.64
C THR A 420 17.35 4.50 -17.42
N ARG A 421 16.74 5.11 -16.40
CA ARG A 421 17.39 5.44 -15.11
C ARG A 421 17.12 4.41 -14.03
N GLY A 422 16.10 3.56 -14.24
CA GLY A 422 15.77 2.49 -13.31
C GLY A 422 16.86 1.44 -13.19
N GLU A 423 16.86 0.71 -12.09
CA GLU A 423 17.75 -0.46 -11.92
C GLU A 423 17.34 -1.58 -12.88
N ALA A 424 18.31 -2.26 -13.45
CA ALA A 424 18.05 -3.48 -14.20
C ALA A 424 17.50 -4.58 -13.28
N PRO A 425 16.62 -5.46 -13.77
CA PRO A 425 16.09 -6.55 -12.95
C PRO A 425 17.19 -7.50 -12.50
N SER A 426 17.13 -7.93 -11.22
CA SER A 426 18.09 -8.91 -10.67
C SER A 426 18.01 -10.27 -11.36
N HIS A 427 16.80 -10.64 -11.80
CA HIS A 427 16.49 -11.88 -12.53
C HIS A 427 15.59 -11.54 -13.72
N PRO A 428 16.15 -11.05 -14.85
CA PRO A 428 15.34 -10.56 -15.98
C PRO A 428 14.45 -11.65 -16.60
N GLU A 429 14.98 -12.86 -16.79
CA GLU A 429 14.22 -13.98 -17.34
C GLU A 429 13.08 -14.43 -16.42
N LEU A 430 13.27 -14.38 -15.11
CA LEU A 430 12.22 -14.67 -14.12
C LEU A 430 11.11 -13.61 -14.17
N LEU A 431 11.47 -12.32 -14.26
CA LEU A 431 10.49 -11.23 -14.36
C LEU A 431 9.62 -11.38 -15.60
N ASP A 432 10.24 -11.68 -16.75
CA ASP A 432 9.53 -11.89 -18.00
C ASP A 432 8.66 -13.14 -17.97
N TRP A 433 9.17 -14.23 -17.43
CA TRP A 433 8.42 -15.47 -17.27
C TRP A 433 7.19 -15.26 -16.38
N LEU A 434 7.37 -14.62 -15.22
CA LEU A 434 6.25 -14.31 -14.31
C LEU A 434 5.22 -13.37 -14.95
N ALA A 435 5.67 -12.37 -15.71
CA ALA A 435 4.77 -11.46 -16.42
C ALA A 435 3.94 -12.17 -17.49
N CYS A 436 4.54 -13.11 -18.22
CA CYS A 436 3.84 -13.95 -19.19
C CYS A 436 2.87 -14.90 -18.50
N GLU A 437 3.32 -15.56 -17.42
CA GLU A 437 2.51 -16.49 -16.63
C GLU A 437 1.31 -15.79 -15.98
N PHE A 438 1.47 -14.57 -15.50
CA PHE A 438 0.38 -13.76 -14.95
C PHE A 438 -0.67 -13.38 -16.00
N LYS A 439 -0.23 -13.00 -17.21
CA LYS A 439 -1.17 -12.69 -18.31
C LYS A 439 -1.90 -13.91 -18.85
N SER A 440 -1.20 -15.03 -18.94
CA SER A 440 -1.72 -16.25 -19.57
C SER A 440 -1.04 -17.46 -18.95
N PRO A 441 -1.63 -18.06 -17.90
CA PRO A 441 -1.01 -19.16 -17.18
C PRO A 441 -0.75 -20.37 -18.08
N LEU A 442 0.52 -20.68 -18.33
CA LEU A 442 0.97 -21.82 -19.14
C LEU A 442 1.39 -23.01 -18.28
N SER A 443 2.01 -22.74 -17.12
CA SER A 443 2.51 -23.78 -16.22
C SER A 443 1.42 -24.61 -15.59
N LEU A 444 0.24 -24.04 -15.45
CA LEU A 444 -0.94 -24.70 -14.88
C LEU A 444 -1.72 -25.54 -15.92
N ASN A 445 -1.40 -25.41 -17.21
CA ASN A 445 -1.98 -26.22 -18.29
C ASN A 445 -1.20 -27.53 -18.57
N VAL A 446 -0.04 -27.72 -17.96
CA VAL A 446 0.72 -28.97 -18.14
C VAL A 446 0.28 -29.97 -17.09
N GLN A 447 -0.23 -31.11 -17.55
CA GLN A 447 -0.75 -32.28 -16.84
C GLN A 447 0.15 -32.89 -15.72
N ARG A 448 0.74 -32.09 -14.86
CA ARG A 448 1.58 -32.54 -13.73
C ARG A 448 1.01 -32.22 -12.36
N SER A 449 -0.20 -31.72 -12.29
CA SER A 449 -0.88 -31.60 -10.99
C SER A 449 -1.54 -32.94 -10.67
N THR A 450 -0.99 -33.68 -9.73
CA THR A 450 -1.63 -34.81 -9.05
C THR A 450 -2.83 -34.36 -8.20
N PHE A 451 -3.18 -33.10 -8.26
CA PHE A 451 -4.27 -32.44 -7.54
C PHE A 451 -5.23 -31.80 -8.55
N ASN A 452 -6.52 -31.99 -8.34
CA ASN A 452 -7.61 -31.32 -9.07
C ASN A 452 -7.59 -29.80 -8.85
N VAL A 453 -6.54 -29.11 -9.30
CA VAL A 453 -6.48 -27.64 -9.28
C VAL A 453 -7.07 -27.16 -10.60
N GLN A 454 -8.15 -26.39 -10.51
CA GLN A 454 -8.68 -25.68 -11.67
C GLN A 454 -7.56 -24.80 -12.28
N PRO A 455 -7.48 -24.68 -13.63
CA PRO A 455 -6.50 -23.79 -14.25
C PRO A 455 -6.67 -22.37 -13.68
N ALA A 456 -5.56 -21.72 -13.33
CA ALA A 456 -5.59 -20.35 -12.85
C ALA A 456 -6.18 -19.45 -13.94
N ALA A 457 -7.05 -18.54 -13.53
CA ALA A 457 -7.56 -17.53 -14.45
C ALA A 457 -6.43 -16.59 -14.88
N PRO A 458 -6.43 -16.13 -16.15
CA PRO A 458 -5.54 -15.06 -16.56
C PRO A 458 -5.66 -13.84 -15.63
N TRP A 459 -4.53 -13.18 -15.35
CA TRP A 459 -4.46 -12.00 -14.51
C TRP A 459 -4.90 -12.20 -13.04
N SER A 460 -4.98 -13.44 -12.54
CA SER A 460 -5.30 -13.75 -11.14
C SER A 460 -4.14 -13.40 -10.21
N ARG A 461 -4.38 -12.46 -9.30
CA ARG A 461 -3.39 -12.09 -8.27
C ARG A 461 -3.23 -13.18 -7.22
N LYS A 462 -4.31 -13.87 -6.84
CA LYS A 462 -4.24 -14.99 -5.89
C LYS A 462 -3.41 -16.14 -6.45
N ALA A 463 -3.57 -16.44 -7.75
CA ALA A 463 -2.78 -17.49 -8.40
C ALA A 463 -1.28 -17.12 -8.48
N LEU A 464 -0.96 -15.87 -8.82
CA LEU A 464 0.43 -15.36 -8.83
C LEU A 464 1.05 -15.44 -7.42
N ILE A 465 0.34 -14.99 -6.40
CA ILE A 465 0.79 -15.05 -5.00
C ILE A 465 1.00 -16.50 -4.58
N LYS A 466 0.04 -17.38 -4.85
CA LYS A 466 0.15 -18.82 -4.56
C LYS A 466 1.40 -19.41 -5.20
N LEU A 467 1.63 -19.14 -6.49
CA LEU A 467 2.81 -19.60 -7.22
C LEU A 467 4.10 -19.15 -6.52
N ILE A 468 4.18 -17.91 -6.08
CA ILE A 468 5.37 -17.35 -5.40
C ILE A 468 5.55 -17.98 -4.00
N VAL A 469 4.50 -18.00 -3.17
CA VAL A 469 4.65 -18.45 -1.78
C VAL A 469 4.81 -19.95 -1.64
N THR A 470 4.45 -20.75 -2.66
CA THR A 470 4.70 -22.20 -2.69
C THR A 470 6.08 -22.56 -3.22
N SER A 471 6.85 -21.61 -3.75
CA SER A 471 8.23 -21.85 -4.21
C SER A 471 9.19 -22.19 -3.06
N ALA A 472 10.23 -22.97 -3.32
CA ALA A 472 11.33 -23.18 -2.38
C ALA A 472 12.04 -21.86 -2.05
N THR A 473 12.10 -20.95 -3.01
CA THR A 473 12.69 -19.61 -2.87
C THR A 473 12.02 -18.82 -1.75
N TYR A 474 10.68 -18.78 -1.67
CA TYR A 474 9.95 -18.10 -0.60
C TYR A 474 10.06 -18.83 0.74
N ARG A 475 10.12 -20.15 0.72
CA ARG A 475 10.14 -21.00 1.92
C ARG A 475 11.49 -21.05 2.62
N GLN A 476 12.55 -20.47 2.05
CA GLN A 476 13.88 -20.41 2.67
C GLN A 476 13.84 -19.76 4.06
N ALA A 477 14.74 -20.18 4.94
CA ALA A 477 15.03 -19.50 6.19
C ALA A 477 15.62 -18.10 5.93
N SER A 478 15.33 -17.14 6.82
CA SER A 478 15.78 -15.75 6.76
C SER A 478 17.11 -15.49 7.50
N ARG A 479 17.73 -16.55 8.06
CA ARG A 479 18.98 -16.43 8.82
C ARG A 479 20.06 -15.73 8.00
N VAL A 480 20.71 -14.74 8.64
CA VAL A 480 21.84 -14.04 8.05
C VAL A 480 22.96 -15.04 7.74
N ARG A 481 23.56 -14.89 6.57
CA ARG A 481 24.67 -15.71 6.06
C ARG A 481 25.94 -14.86 6.02
N PRO A 482 26.82 -14.96 7.05
CA PRO A 482 28.02 -14.11 7.16
C PRO A 482 28.93 -14.20 5.93
N GLU A 483 29.02 -15.38 5.31
CA GLU A 483 29.84 -15.63 4.12
C GLU A 483 29.33 -14.90 2.87
N LEU A 484 28.08 -14.45 2.84
CA LEU A 484 27.51 -13.65 1.75
C LEU A 484 27.50 -12.15 2.04
N GLN A 485 27.87 -11.73 3.25
CA GLN A 485 27.77 -10.33 3.66
C GLN A 485 28.61 -9.38 2.78
N SER A 486 29.76 -9.83 2.27
CA SER A 486 30.61 -9.06 1.36
C SER A 486 30.25 -9.22 -0.11
N ARG A 487 29.64 -10.37 -0.50
CA ARG A 487 29.37 -10.72 -1.90
C ARG A 487 27.98 -10.30 -2.35
N ASP A 488 26.98 -10.46 -1.48
CA ASP A 488 25.58 -10.15 -1.75
C ASP A 488 24.88 -9.62 -0.48
N PRO A 489 25.27 -8.44 0.03
CA PRO A 489 24.71 -7.87 1.25
C PRO A 489 23.21 -7.61 1.15
N GLN A 490 22.72 -7.32 -0.06
CA GLN A 490 21.31 -7.02 -0.34
C GLN A 490 20.48 -8.25 -0.72
N ASN A 491 21.08 -9.45 -0.69
CA ASN A 491 20.41 -10.70 -1.07
C ASN A 491 19.78 -10.64 -2.48
N LEU A 492 20.49 -10.05 -3.44
CA LEU A 492 20.04 -9.96 -4.83
C LEU A 492 19.96 -11.32 -5.53
N TRP A 493 20.75 -12.30 -5.05
CA TRP A 493 20.75 -13.66 -5.58
C TRP A 493 19.65 -14.53 -4.98
N LEU A 494 18.89 -14.02 -3.99
CA LEU A 494 17.81 -14.74 -3.31
C LEU A 494 18.28 -16.03 -2.62
N ALA A 495 19.49 -15.99 -2.04
CA ALA A 495 20.10 -17.13 -1.34
C ALA A 495 19.45 -17.44 0.00
N ARG A 496 18.57 -16.57 0.49
CA ARG A 496 17.75 -16.70 1.71
C ARG A 496 16.46 -15.90 1.58
N GLN A 497 15.52 -16.09 2.49
CA GLN A 497 14.42 -15.15 2.63
C GLN A 497 14.89 -13.88 3.36
N ASN A 498 14.25 -12.75 3.12
CA ASN A 498 14.54 -11.50 3.81
C ASN A 498 13.72 -11.39 5.10
N ARG A 499 14.38 -10.92 6.16
CA ARG A 499 13.71 -10.50 7.38
C ARG A 499 13.21 -9.07 7.20
N LEU A 500 11.92 -8.85 7.42
CA LEU A 500 11.28 -7.58 7.12
C LEU A 500 10.60 -7.02 8.37
N ARG A 501 10.81 -5.74 8.68
CA ARG A 501 9.98 -5.04 9.65
C ARG A 501 8.55 -4.91 9.10
N LEU A 502 7.59 -5.18 9.96
CA LEU A 502 6.17 -5.08 9.62
C LEU A 502 5.75 -3.61 9.42
N GLU A 503 4.71 -3.41 8.65
CA GLU A 503 4.11 -2.11 8.39
C GLU A 503 3.30 -1.63 9.62
N SER A 504 3.09 -0.32 9.71
CA SER A 504 2.41 0.33 10.85
C SER A 504 1.06 -0.29 11.20
N GLU A 505 0.25 -0.56 10.18
CA GLU A 505 -1.08 -1.16 10.35
C GLU A 505 -0.99 -2.57 10.95
N ILE A 506 0.00 -3.36 10.48
CA ILE A 506 0.18 -4.74 10.96
C ILE A 506 0.71 -4.74 12.40
N ILE A 507 1.64 -3.83 12.75
CA ILE A 507 2.13 -3.71 14.14
C ILE A 507 0.98 -3.41 15.10
N ARG A 508 0.07 -2.51 14.71
CA ARG A 508 -1.17 -2.24 15.46
C ARG A 508 -2.03 -3.49 15.58
N ASP A 509 -2.34 -4.14 14.46
CA ASP A 509 -3.27 -5.27 14.39
C ASP A 509 -2.79 -6.47 15.20
N ILE A 510 -1.49 -6.81 15.12
CA ILE A 510 -0.92 -7.91 15.92
C ILE A 510 -0.88 -7.58 17.41
N SER A 511 -0.72 -6.32 17.79
CA SER A 511 -0.76 -5.88 19.18
C SER A 511 -2.18 -6.01 19.76
N LEU A 512 -3.19 -5.59 18.99
CA LEU A 512 -4.59 -5.75 19.36
C LEU A 512 -4.98 -7.24 19.43
N ALA A 513 -4.52 -8.07 18.50
CA ALA A 513 -4.78 -9.50 18.48
C ALA A 513 -4.14 -10.21 19.70
N ALA A 514 -2.88 -9.89 20.06
CA ALA A 514 -2.22 -10.41 21.25
C ALA A 514 -2.99 -10.03 22.51
N GLY A 515 -3.44 -8.78 22.62
CA GLY A 515 -4.27 -8.29 23.71
C GLY A 515 -5.68 -8.87 23.76
N GLY A 516 -6.17 -9.48 22.66
CA GLY A 516 -7.56 -9.93 22.53
C GLY A 516 -8.56 -8.78 22.43
N LEU A 517 -8.11 -7.65 21.90
CA LEU A 517 -8.92 -6.43 21.70
C LEU A 517 -9.33 -6.22 20.25
N LEU A 518 -8.71 -6.92 19.31
CA LEU A 518 -8.93 -6.70 17.88
C LEU A 518 -10.42 -6.84 17.54
N ASN A 519 -10.95 -5.79 16.92
CA ASN A 519 -12.22 -5.84 16.20
C ASN A 519 -11.91 -6.12 14.72
N ASP A 520 -12.38 -7.24 14.22
CA ASP A 520 -12.15 -7.78 12.89
C ASP A 520 -13.29 -7.47 11.88
N ASP A 521 -14.19 -6.54 12.22
CA ASP A 521 -15.23 -6.06 11.30
C ASP A 521 -14.61 -5.46 10.03
N ILE A 522 -15.06 -5.95 8.86
CA ILE A 522 -14.56 -5.56 7.55
C ILE A 522 -15.44 -4.45 6.95
N GLY A 523 -14.79 -3.49 6.26
CA GLY A 523 -15.49 -2.44 5.52
C GLY A 523 -16.10 -1.32 6.38
N GLY A 524 -16.86 -0.45 5.73
CA GLY A 524 -17.55 0.67 6.39
C GLY A 524 -16.67 1.89 6.69
N PRO A 525 -17.21 2.93 7.28
CA PRO A 525 -16.51 4.20 7.52
C PRO A 525 -15.23 4.05 8.34
N SER A 526 -14.26 4.92 8.09
CA SER A 526 -13.02 5.02 8.87
C SER A 526 -13.30 5.50 10.29
N PHE A 527 -12.53 4.97 11.27
CA PHE A 527 -12.59 5.40 12.67
C PHE A 527 -11.43 6.36 13.00
N ARG A 528 -11.63 7.16 14.05
CA ARG A 528 -10.65 8.15 14.51
C ARG A 528 -10.08 7.71 15.86
N PRO A 529 -8.83 7.20 15.91
CA PRO A 529 -8.18 6.85 17.16
C PRO A 529 -7.96 8.09 18.04
N TYR A 530 -7.69 7.87 19.32
CA TYR A 530 -7.34 8.94 20.24
C TYR A 530 -6.15 9.77 19.74
N LEU A 531 -6.30 11.08 19.80
CA LEU A 531 -5.23 12.07 19.59
C LEU A 531 -5.15 13.02 20.79
N PRO A 532 -3.94 13.48 21.19
CA PRO A 532 -3.77 14.57 22.13
C PRO A 532 -4.47 15.85 21.65
N GLU A 533 -4.99 16.67 22.59
CA GLU A 533 -5.80 17.86 22.30
C GLU A 533 -5.05 18.94 21.49
N ASP A 534 -3.73 19.03 21.66
CA ASP A 534 -2.86 19.90 20.88
C ASP A 534 -2.73 19.43 19.43
N VAL A 535 -2.63 18.12 19.20
CA VAL A 535 -2.58 17.53 17.85
C VAL A 535 -3.92 17.66 17.13
N LYS A 536 -5.06 17.50 17.83
CA LYS A 536 -6.40 17.69 17.25
C LYS A 536 -6.62 19.11 16.72
N LYS A 537 -5.88 20.08 17.25
CA LYS A 537 -5.96 21.50 16.82
C LYS A 537 -5.13 21.79 15.56
N LEU A 538 -4.24 20.87 15.19
CA LEU A 538 -3.42 21.00 13.98
C LEU A 538 -4.27 20.64 12.75
N GLY A 539 -3.99 21.28 11.66
CA GLY A 539 -4.61 21.00 10.37
C GLY A 539 -6.05 21.47 10.23
N ALA A 540 -6.60 21.20 9.07
CA ALA A 540 -7.98 21.43 8.65
C ALA A 540 -8.47 22.89 8.71
N ALA A 541 -7.67 23.86 9.15
CA ALA A 541 -8.05 25.30 9.26
C ALA A 541 -9.51 25.50 9.77
N GLY A 542 -9.98 24.63 10.68
CA GLY A 542 -11.38 24.62 11.16
C GLY A 542 -12.38 23.91 10.24
N ALA A 543 -11.93 23.26 9.17
CA ALA A 543 -12.82 22.56 8.23
C ALA A 543 -13.59 21.38 8.88
N PHE A 544 -12.99 20.73 9.87
CA PHE A 544 -13.66 19.74 10.72
C PHE A 544 -13.01 19.63 12.10
N THR A 545 -13.69 18.99 13.04
CA THR A 545 -13.17 18.70 14.37
C THR A 545 -12.90 17.21 14.49
N TRP A 546 -11.68 16.84 14.89
CA TRP A 546 -11.36 15.46 15.22
C TRP A 546 -12.09 15.06 16.50
N THR A 547 -12.93 14.06 16.42
CA THR A 547 -13.63 13.46 17.56
C THR A 547 -13.20 12.00 17.65
N ASP A 548 -12.64 11.62 18.79
CA ASP A 548 -12.19 10.25 19.01
C ASP A 548 -13.35 9.26 18.92
N THR A 549 -13.11 8.12 18.31
CA THR A 549 -14.08 7.03 18.25
C THR A 549 -14.03 6.23 19.56
N GLU A 550 -15.18 6.03 20.15
CA GLU A 550 -15.38 5.28 21.39
C GLU A 550 -15.86 3.85 21.14
N GLY A 551 -15.78 3.00 22.17
CA GLY A 551 -16.30 1.62 22.11
C GLY A 551 -15.42 0.66 21.30
N PRO A 552 -15.98 -0.47 20.80
CA PRO A 552 -15.24 -1.51 20.09
C PRO A 552 -14.63 -1.03 18.75
N GLU A 553 -15.25 -0.04 18.11
CA GLU A 553 -14.78 0.52 16.84
C GLU A 553 -13.36 1.09 16.91
N LYS A 554 -12.93 1.58 18.08
CA LYS A 554 -11.55 2.08 18.26
C LYS A 554 -10.47 1.01 18.12
N TYR A 555 -10.86 -0.27 18.16
CA TYR A 555 -9.96 -1.42 18.06
C TYR A 555 -9.95 -2.08 16.67
N ARG A 556 -10.61 -1.48 15.70
CA ARG A 556 -10.56 -1.95 14.31
C ARG A 556 -9.13 -1.93 13.77
N ARG A 557 -8.93 -2.69 12.71
CA ARG A 557 -7.63 -2.81 12.03
C ARG A 557 -7.10 -1.46 11.57
N GLY A 558 -5.76 -1.34 11.52
CA GLY A 558 -5.05 -0.14 11.10
C GLY A 558 -5.44 0.41 9.73
N LEU A 559 -5.90 -0.46 8.83
CA LEU A 559 -6.44 -0.11 7.51
C LEU A 559 -7.61 0.89 7.58
N TYR A 560 -8.41 0.84 8.66
CA TYR A 560 -9.61 1.66 8.84
C TYR A 560 -9.38 2.94 9.67
N ILE A 561 -8.13 3.26 10.01
CA ILE A 561 -7.80 4.55 10.62
C ILE A 561 -8.12 5.66 9.63
N PHE A 562 -8.83 6.69 10.10
CA PHE A 562 -9.13 7.88 9.31
C PHE A 562 -7.85 8.54 8.79
N ALA A 563 -7.67 8.51 7.48
CA ALA A 563 -6.47 9.03 6.80
C ALA A 563 -6.63 10.52 6.50
N GLN A 564 -6.12 11.36 7.41
CA GLN A 564 -6.04 12.81 7.23
C GLN A 564 -4.72 13.18 6.57
N ARG A 565 -4.75 13.89 5.44
CA ARG A 565 -3.54 14.22 4.67
C ARG A 565 -2.64 15.24 5.36
N THR A 566 -3.24 16.29 5.91
CA THR A 566 -2.46 17.39 6.52
C THR A 566 -1.91 17.06 7.90
N VAL A 567 -2.56 16.18 8.63
CA VAL A 567 -2.13 15.70 9.95
C VAL A 567 -2.32 14.18 10.01
N PRO A 568 -1.45 13.41 9.35
CA PRO A 568 -1.50 11.95 9.41
C PRO A 568 -1.38 11.45 10.85
N TYR A 569 -1.98 10.29 11.14
CA TYR A 569 -1.95 9.71 12.49
C TYR A 569 -0.51 9.47 12.97
N PRO A 570 -0.05 10.13 14.05
CA PRO A 570 1.38 10.16 14.41
C PRO A 570 1.99 8.80 14.68
N ALA A 571 1.24 7.89 15.33
CA ALA A 571 1.74 6.54 15.61
C ALA A 571 2.02 5.75 14.32
N SER A 572 1.18 5.92 13.29
CA SER A 572 1.38 5.26 11.99
C SER A 572 2.58 5.85 11.24
N MET A 573 2.72 7.18 11.27
CA MET A 573 3.87 7.87 10.65
C MET A 573 5.20 7.45 11.29
N THR A 574 5.22 7.20 12.59
CA THR A 574 6.41 6.70 13.29
C THR A 574 6.90 5.36 12.70
N PHE A 575 6.00 4.58 12.12
CA PHE A 575 6.29 3.29 11.46
C PHE A 575 6.22 3.37 9.92
N ASP A 576 6.59 4.50 9.35
CA ASP A 576 6.80 4.73 7.91
C ASP A 576 5.54 4.50 7.05
N GLN A 577 4.36 4.91 7.53
CA GLN A 577 3.15 4.94 6.70
C GLN A 577 3.31 5.96 5.56
N ALA A 578 2.77 5.66 4.39
CA ALA A 578 2.70 6.60 3.27
C ALA A 578 1.85 7.82 3.61
N ASP A 579 2.24 9.01 3.13
CA ASP A 579 1.56 10.28 3.43
C ASP A 579 0.25 10.49 2.66
N SER A 580 -0.10 9.62 1.74
CA SER A 580 -1.30 9.68 0.90
C SER A 580 -1.40 10.91 -0.02
N SER A 581 -0.36 11.70 -0.19
CA SER A 581 -0.33 12.86 -1.09
C SER A 581 0.16 12.51 -2.49
N GLN A 582 0.99 11.48 -2.60
CA GLN A 582 1.55 10.95 -3.84
C GLN A 582 1.44 9.44 -3.87
N SER A 583 1.48 8.85 -5.08
CA SER A 583 1.54 7.39 -5.24
C SER A 583 2.80 6.84 -4.58
N CYS A 584 2.63 5.93 -3.64
CA CYS A 584 3.74 5.28 -2.95
C CYS A 584 3.88 3.84 -3.47
N THR A 585 4.86 3.62 -4.34
CA THR A 585 5.16 2.29 -4.90
C THR A 585 5.94 1.42 -3.93
N ARG A 586 6.63 2.03 -2.96
CA ARG A 586 7.40 1.37 -1.92
C ARG A 586 7.49 2.25 -0.68
N ARG A 587 7.09 1.73 0.46
CA ARG A 587 7.31 2.39 1.76
C ARG A 587 8.74 2.17 2.21
N ASP A 588 9.30 3.16 2.88
CA ASP A 588 10.54 3.01 3.63
C ASP A 588 10.34 2.02 4.79
N ARG A 589 11.43 1.46 5.27
CA ARG A 589 11.47 0.59 6.45
C ARG A 589 12.62 1.02 7.34
N SER A 590 12.37 2.06 8.14
CA SER A 590 13.34 2.56 9.11
C SER A 590 13.34 1.69 10.39
N ASN A 591 14.40 1.80 11.15
CA ASN A 591 14.47 1.27 12.53
C ASN A 591 15.01 2.37 13.42
N THR A 592 14.13 2.98 14.21
CA THR A 592 14.45 4.16 15.01
C THR A 592 14.14 3.96 16.51
N PRO A 593 14.86 4.63 17.42
CA PRO A 593 14.53 4.63 18.83
C PRO A 593 13.10 5.11 19.13
N LEU A 594 12.56 6.01 18.30
CA LEU A 594 11.20 6.53 18.45
C LEU A 594 10.15 5.42 18.29
N GLN A 595 10.38 4.46 17.42
CA GLN A 595 9.48 3.31 17.25
C GLN A 595 9.41 2.48 18.55
N ALA A 596 10.55 2.17 19.17
CA ALA A 596 10.58 1.46 20.45
C ALA A 596 9.91 2.27 21.58
N LEU A 597 10.15 3.59 21.64
CA LEU A 597 9.50 4.48 22.60
C LEU A 597 7.99 4.55 22.38
N THR A 598 7.52 4.52 21.13
CA THR A 598 6.10 4.51 20.80
C THR A 598 5.45 3.21 21.30
N LEU A 599 6.06 2.04 21.11
CA LEU A 599 5.53 0.77 21.63
C LEU A 599 5.47 0.74 23.15
N LEU A 600 6.40 1.40 23.82
CA LEU A 600 6.43 1.44 25.30
C LEU A 600 5.44 2.44 25.89
N ASN A 601 5.19 3.58 25.24
CA ASN A 601 4.54 4.73 25.87
C ASN A 601 3.20 5.12 25.24
N HIS A 602 2.94 4.75 23.97
CA HIS A 602 1.69 5.12 23.33
C HIS A 602 0.50 4.36 23.94
N GLY A 603 -0.57 5.09 24.29
CA GLY A 603 -1.71 4.57 25.06
C GLY A 603 -2.30 3.28 24.52
N LEU A 604 -2.39 3.12 23.20
CA LEU A 604 -2.89 1.89 22.57
C LEU A 604 -2.03 0.67 22.92
N PHE A 605 -0.71 0.77 22.77
CA PHE A 605 0.19 -0.38 23.01
C PHE A 605 0.26 -0.71 24.50
N VAL A 606 0.18 0.30 25.37
CA VAL A 606 0.03 0.10 26.82
C VAL A 606 -1.29 -0.62 27.14
N GLU A 607 -2.41 -0.21 26.52
CA GLU A 607 -3.71 -0.87 26.67
C GLU A 607 -3.67 -2.33 26.18
N CYS A 608 -3.02 -2.59 25.05
CA CYS A 608 -2.80 -3.96 24.56
C CYS A 608 -2.01 -4.82 25.54
N ALA A 609 -0.93 -4.29 26.13
CA ALA A 609 -0.12 -5.00 27.11
C ALA A 609 -0.91 -5.27 28.40
N GLN A 610 -1.70 -4.30 28.88
CA GLN A 610 -2.58 -4.47 30.04
C GLN A 610 -3.65 -5.54 29.78
N SER A 611 -4.24 -5.53 28.60
CA SER A 611 -5.24 -6.52 28.22
C SER A 611 -4.64 -7.92 28.10
N LEU A 612 -3.46 -8.05 27.49
CA LEU A 612 -2.72 -9.31 27.46
C LEU A 612 -2.38 -9.81 28.88
N GLY A 613 -1.89 -8.93 29.77
CA GLY A 613 -1.63 -9.26 31.17
C GLY A 613 -2.87 -9.81 31.88
N LYS A 614 -4.03 -9.13 31.75
CA LYS A 614 -5.32 -9.59 32.30
C LYS A 614 -5.73 -10.95 31.72
N ARG A 615 -5.56 -11.14 30.43
CA ARG A 615 -5.85 -12.40 29.72
C ARG A 615 -5.01 -13.57 30.26
N LEU A 616 -3.73 -13.31 30.60
CA LEU A 616 -2.85 -14.30 31.18
C LEU A 616 -3.22 -14.62 32.66
N VAL A 617 -3.61 -13.62 33.45
CA VAL A 617 -4.13 -13.83 34.84
C VAL A 617 -5.38 -14.71 34.81
N ALA A 618 -6.27 -14.48 33.87
CA ALA A 618 -7.52 -15.22 33.77
C ALA A 618 -7.37 -16.71 33.39
N MET A 619 -6.15 -17.18 33.08
CA MET A 619 -5.89 -18.60 32.84
C MET A 619 -6.09 -19.42 34.12
N PRO A 620 -7.08 -20.34 34.19
CA PRO A 620 -7.39 -21.06 35.41
C PRO A 620 -6.24 -21.98 35.82
N GLN A 621 -5.83 -21.90 37.11
CA GLN A 621 -4.82 -22.75 37.72
C GLN A 621 -3.44 -22.80 37.00
N ALA A 622 -3.16 -21.83 36.10
CA ALA A 622 -1.91 -21.80 35.39
C ALA A 622 -0.75 -21.32 36.26
N THR A 623 0.39 -22.00 36.15
CA THR A 623 1.64 -21.54 36.75
C THR A 623 2.17 -20.30 36.00
N THR A 624 3.01 -19.48 36.67
CA THR A 624 3.71 -18.36 35.99
C THR A 624 4.41 -18.81 34.70
N ARG A 625 5.04 -19.98 34.73
CA ARG A 625 5.70 -20.59 33.59
C ARG A 625 4.74 -20.82 32.41
N ALA A 626 3.56 -21.36 32.67
CA ALA A 626 2.55 -21.62 31.66
C ALA A 626 2.00 -20.32 31.09
N ARG A 627 1.82 -19.28 31.90
CA ARG A 627 1.39 -17.95 31.44
C ARG A 627 2.42 -17.28 30.54
N ILE A 628 3.71 -17.35 30.90
CA ILE A 628 4.82 -16.83 30.07
C ILE A 628 4.86 -17.59 28.73
N ALA A 629 4.75 -18.92 28.75
CA ALA A 629 4.73 -19.72 27.53
C ALA A 629 3.55 -19.31 26.62
N ARG A 630 2.36 -19.11 27.21
CA ARG A 630 1.19 -18.65 26.45
C ARG A 630 1.37 -17.25 25.87
N ALA A 631 2.03 -16.34 26.57
CA ALA A 631 2.35 -15.02 26.05
C ALA A 631 3.26 -15.09 24.82
N PHE A 632 4.27 -15.97 24.83
CA PHE A 632 5.12 -16.23 23.66
C PHE A 632 4.32 -16.80 22.46
N GLU A 633 3.44 -17.75 22.71
CA GLU A 633 2.60 -18.31 21.66
C GLU A 633 1.71 -17.24 21.01
N LEU A 634 1.12 -16.34 21.82
CA LEU A 634 0.25 -15.28 21.35
C LEU A 634 1.01 -14.18 20.59
N CYS A 635 2.22 -13.84 21.03
CA CYS A 635 2.99 -12.74 20.44
C CYS A 635 3.92 -13.22 19.30
N LEU A 636 4.56 -14.38 19.46
CA LEU A 636 5.68 -14.83 18.63
C LEU A 636 5.42 -16.15 17.91
N CYS A 637 4.26 -16.78 18.13
CA CYS A 637 3.86 -18.08 17.54
C CYS A 637 4.81 -19.24 17.88
N ARG A 638 5.63 -19.12 18.95
CA ARG A 638 6.57 -20.12 19.41
C ARG A 638 6.63 -20.19 20.93
N PRO A 639 7.08 -21.30 21.51
CA PRO A 639 7.41 -21.35 22.93
C PRO A 639 8.67 -20.52 23.22
N PRO A 640 8.85 -20.06 24.48
CA PRO A 640 10.10 -19.46 24.93
C PRO A 640 11.23 -20.48 24.97
N THR A 641 12.45 -20.05 24.73
CA THR A 641 13.65 -20.83 25.05
C THR A 641 13.83 -20.95 26.58
N GLY A 642 14.63 -21.90 27.03
CA GLY A 642 14.91 -22.04 28.44
C GLY A 642 15.50 -20.77 29.08
N GLN A 643 16.34 -20.02 28.35
CA GLN A 643 16.92 -18.77 28.82
C GLN A 643 15.89 -17.62 28.89
N GLU A 644 15.05 -17.47 27.87
CA GLU A 644 13.98 -16.47 27.86
C GLU A 644 13.02 -16.71 29.02
N LEU A 645 12.60 -17.96 29.19
CA LEU A 645 11.71 -18.34 30.28
C LEU A 645 12.30 -18.03 31.67
N ALA A 646 13.56 -18.43 31.90
CA ALA A 646 14.23 -18.17 33.17
C ALA A 646 14.37 -16.67 33.47
N ARG A 647 14.71 -15.85 32.48
CA ARG A 647 14.81 -14.39 32.62
C ARG A 647 13.47 -13.75 32.98
N LEU A 648 12.39 -14.18 32.31
CA LEU A 648 11.06 -13.60 32.55
C LEU A 648 10.46 -14.10 33.88
N GLU A 649 10.72 -15.35 34.28
CA GLU A 649 10.35 -15.83 35.60
C GLU A 649 11.09 -15.04 36.69
N GLN A 650 12.39 -14.71 36.48
CA GLN A 650 13.15 -13.90 37.42
C GLN A 650 12.59 -12.47 37.53
N LEU A 651 12.32 -11.82 36.38
CA LEU A 651 11.71 -10.50 36.35
C LEU A 651 10.37 -10.47 37.10
N HIS A 652 9.51 -11.47 36.85
CA HIS A 652 8.24 -11.61 37.57
C HIS A 652 8.45 -11.70 39.10
N ARG A 653 9.38 -12.54 39.57
CA ARG A 653 9.72 -12.65 40.99
C ARG A 653 10.24 -11.35 41.57
N ASP A 654 11.08 -10.63 40.83
CA ASP A 654 11.69 -9.38 41.32
C ASP A 654 10.63 -8.28 41.47
N GLN A 655 9.70 -8.17 40.47
CA GLN A 655 8.61 -7.20 40.54
C GLN A 655 7.61 -7.47 41.67
N THR A 656 7.30 -8.74 41.94
CA THR A 656 6.40 -9.12 43.04
C THR A 656 7.02 -8.98 44.44
N ARG A 657 8.36 -8.81 44.53
CA ARG A 657 9.11 -8.61 45.79
C ARG A 657 9.39 -7.15 46.16
N LEU A 658 9.09 -6.21 45.28
CA LEU A 658 9.31 -4.78 45.52
C LEU A 658 8.46 -4.30 46.70
N PRO A 659 8.92 -3.29 47.51
CA PRO A 659 8.21 -2.78 48.69
C PRO A 659 6.83 -2.19 48.42
N ARG A 660 6.60 -1.76 47.17
CA ARG A 660 5.26 -1.55 46.59
C ARG A 660 4.98 -2.74 45.68
N SER A 661 4.64 -3.90 46.30
CA SER A 661 4.40 -5.13 45.53
C SER A 661 3.44 -4.91 44.40
N SER A 662 3.94 -5.06 43.16
CA SER A 662 3.10 -5.10 41.99
C SER A 662 2.15 -6.27 42.12
N THR A 663 0.90 -6.06 41.78
CA THR A 663 -0.05 -7.16 41.63
C THR A 663 0.43 -8.13 40.53
N GLU A 664 -0.03 -9.38 40.56
CA GLU A 664 0.29 -10.34 39.49
C GLU A 664 -0.06 -9.79 38.11
N ALA A 665 -1.18 -9.07 38.00
CA ALA A 665 -1.61 -8.42 36.75
C ALA A 665 -0.64 -7.34 36.26
N GLU A 666 -0.09 -6.53 37.16
CA GLU A 666 0.90 -5.49 36.81
C GLU A 666 2.21 -6.11 36.34
N SER A 667 2.68 -7.16 37.02
CA SER A 667 3.89 -7.88 36.64
C SER A 667 3.72 -8.55 35.25
N LEU A 668 2.59 -9.20 34.99
CA LEU A 668 2.30 -9.79 33.67
C LEU A 668 2.07 -8.73 32.60
N THR A 669 1.59 -7.54 32.95
CA THR A 669 1.52 -6.39 32.03
C THR A 669 2.92 -5.94 31.62
N ALA A 670 3.85 -5.82 32.58
CA ALA A 670 5.24 -5.46 32.26
C ALA A 670 5.92 -6.51 31.36
N LEU A 671 5.70 -7.80 31.63
CA LEU A 671 6.16 -8.88 30.72
C LEU A 671 5.54 -8.74 29.33
N SER A 672 4.26 -8.43 29.24
CA SER A 672 3.56 -8.21 27.97
C SER A 672 4.15 -7.03 27.19
N GLN A 673 4.47 -5.90 27.86
CA GLN A 673 5.13 -4.75 27.23
C GLN A 673 6.50 -5.13 26.63
N ILE A 674 7.28 -5.96 27.34
CA ILE A 674 8.56 -6.45 26.83
C ILE A 674 8.34 -7.27 25.56
N LEU A 675 7.40 -8.21 25.55
CA LEU A 675 7.15 -9.07 24.40
C LEU A 675 6.66 -8.27 23.18
N LEU A 676 5.76 -7.31 23.38
CA LEU A 676 5.26 -6.44 22.31
C LEU A 676 6.34 -5.49 21.75
N ASN A 677 7.44 -5.28 22.46
CA ASN A 677 8.56 -4.42 22.05
C ASN A 677 9.78 -5.21 21.55
N LEU A 678 9.69 -6.54 21.49
CA LEU A 678 10.74 -7.35 20.88
C LEU A 678 10.82 -7.10 19.38
N ASP A 679 12.05 -7.05 18.85
CA ASP A 679 12.28 -6.97 17.41
C ASP A 679 11.63 -8.14 16.64
N GLU A 680 11.63 -9.35 17.20
CA GLU A 680 10.93 -10.51 16.64
C GLU A 680 9.40 -10.30 16.53
N PHE A 681 8.79 -9.56 17.48
CA PHE A 681 7.37 -9.23 17.39
C PHE A 681 7.06 -8.33 16.18
N MET A 682 7.91 -7.33 15.94
CA MET A 682 7.75 -6.34 14.88
C MET A 682 8.26 -6.79 13.53
N THR A 683 8.88 -7.95 13.42
CA THR A 683 9.48 -8.44 12.19
C THR A 683 8.82 -9.73 11.73
N ARG A 684 8.88 -9.92 10.42
CA ARG A 684 8.52 -11.17 9.75
C ARG A 684 9.80 -11.82 9.23
N GLU A 685 10.05 -13.05 9.63
CA GLU A 685 11.21 -13.87 9.22
C GLU A 685 10.93 -14.73 8.00
#